data_61098ff95ed462b3c0f14ecd6e4d2971
#
_entry.id   61098ff95ed462b3c0f14ecd6e4d2971
#
_cell.length_a   1.000
_cell.length_b   1.000
_cell.length_c   1.000
_cell.angle_alpha   90.00
_cell.angle_beta   90.00
_cell.angle_gamma   90.00
#
_symmetry.space_group_name_H-M   'P 1'
#
loop_
_entity.id
_entity.type
_entity.pdbx_description
1 polymer ?
#
loop_
_entity_poly.entity_id
_entity_poly.type
_entity_poly.pdbx_seq_one_letter_code
_entity_poly.pdbx_strand_id
1 'polypeptide(L)'
;MHKTIFLLLSLLLPLFPSWGQSISGQIVDEKNTPIEYASIIGVSPLDTTKTIVSAFSKEGGYFVLDCSLHKNDTLRLKISCAGYKTFHTVVAANHTFEKPIALEESVIGLNEIVVSAYKQAITLADGKIGIDTEKLRLGNNDNVLDVLKRAPGVVVSHDAITVQGNEPLVVIDGVKQRMPMGILLTYLKSMPAANLKRLFIKSMATAENRLSGEDATIELQTKKMQTRGYNISNTIHGTLLRNNAFRWGDYIDIRARHGNLSGSATAGYVKSKLKSEEEERFPYEQHEKLINQKATRDKDAYFGVLNMSWMPSFLKGSLNYFVSYYVDDSRRKGKEAYNTDAVLDKLTEREINDWTDLLSTNIEYLSADTLKHQFKISYGLLAGSDDYAQTVNNSLGNSVNTNKTMDGHRHIIEAQYTLKRPKFVYTVGNQNYISKMNENVKSKNGSDFSMWETIMGLYMSGKIKLTQDLSLYLGARTEYAHYKYLVANTISRSKEWNVAPYLRLDWKASNNFSSSLYLTMKNTRPGYFSMLPGATYYSDNEYSVGNSFLKPSMQYDFKIQNLLFKHVVVSIGTRLRSNVFGNTYNIDNDGVRYTKPQNYANLLSIYADASIPFSFIQGKLNGSLYLYLRNLSFSHLAYDVLPSTFNRKNNWFANGNLYLSYKPTDNFAIFINPFFKTRNNLLQERRKGTMSIDMGMQYALPKNKDIAFALTIEDPFNQLKGEHLYNYGRFSVTRLTFPNTQCIRLSMTYSISNNGKQIKVNKNENDTSRFAK
;
A
#
# COMPACT_ATOMS: atom_id res chain seq x y z
N MET A 1 -81.05 6.11 -9.68
CA MET A 1 -80.87 4.81 -10.34
C MET A 1 -80.24 4.89 -11.76
N HIS A 2 -79.42 5.89 -12.10
CA HIS A 2 -78.81 6.00 -13.42
C HIS A 2 -77.26 6.04 -13.42
N LYS A 3 -76.64 5.89 -12.28
CA LYS A 3 -75.17 5.85 -12.18
C LYS A 3 -74.56 4.46 -11.96
N THR A 4 -75.42 3.45 -11.70
CA THR A 4 -74.97 2.07 -11.39
C THR A 4 -74.98 1.13 -12.64
N ILE A 5 -75.64 1.59 -13.70
CA ILE A 5 -75.74 0.77 -14.95
C ILE A 5 -74.55 1.05 -15.89
N PHE A 6 -73.86 2.21 -15.76
CA PHE A 6 -72.72 2.53 -16.59
C PHE A 6 -71.40 1.84 -16.13
N LEU A 7 -71.36 1.38 -14.87
CA LEU A 7 -70.20 0.69 -14.29
C LEU A 7 -70.22 -0.82 -14.56
N LEU A 8 -71.34 -1.38 -14.92
CA LEU A 8 -71.47 -2.82 -15.27
C LEU A 8 -71.31 -3.13 -16.77
N LEU A 9 -71.39 -2.10 -17.64
CA LEU A 9 -71.21 -2.25 -19.08
C LEU A 9 -69.75 -2.05 -19.52
N SER A 10 -68.86 -1.58 -18.66
CA SER A 10 -67.42 -1.48 -18.92
C SER A 10 -66.64 -2.76 -18.59
N LEU A 11 -67.25 -3.76 -18.04
CA LEU A 11 -66.65 -5.05 -17.67
C LEU A 11 -66.84 -6.18 -18.70
N LEU A 12 -67.41 -5.88 -19.85
CA LEU A 12 -67.60 -6.85 -20.96
C LEU A 12 -66.93 -6.37 -22.25
N LEU A 13 -65.66 -5.92 -22.13
CA LEU A 13 -64.76 -5.89 -23.28
C LEU A 13 -64.17 -7.31 -23.43
N PRO A 14 -64.36 -7.94 -24.58
CA PRO A 14 -63.74 -9.26 -24.81
C PRO A 14 -62.23 -9.09 -24.77
N LEU A 15 -61.56 -9.85 -23.88
CA LEU A 15 -60.14 -10.12 -23.93
C LEU A 15 -59.86 -10.82 -25.26
N PHE A 16 -59.59 -10.05 -26.32
CA PHE A 16 -58.90 -10.59 -27.45
C PHE A 16 -57.52 -11.03 -26.98
N PRO A 17 -57.12 -12.31 -27.14
CA PRO A 17 -55.72 -12.68 -26.93
C PRO A 17 -54.91 -11.89 -27.96
N SER A 18 -54.12 -10.93 -27.52
CA SER A 18 -53.10 -10.33 -28.37
C SER A 18 -52.11 -11.43 -28.71
N TRP A 19 -52.14 -11.87 -29.95
CA TRP A 19 -51.11 -12.75 -30.49
C TRP A 19 -49.82 -11.97 -30.56
N GLY A 20 -49.10 -11.93 -29.42
CA GLY A 20 -47.77 -11.40 -29.34
C GLY A 20 -46.83 -12.27 -30.16
N GLN A 21 -46.10 -11.69 -31.09
CA GLN A 21 -45.07 -12.42 -31.81
C GLN A 21 -43.94 -12.74 -30.80
N SER A 22 -43.62 -14.02 -30.70
CA SER A 22 -42.56 -14.50 -29.81
C SER A 22 -41.75 -15.60 -30.50
N ILE A 23 -40.48 -15.67 -30.16
CA ILE A 23 -39.63 -16.79 -30.51
C ILE A 23 -39.58 -17.71 -29.30
N SER A 24 -39.88 -18.98 -29.49
CA SER A 24 -39.91 -19.96 -28.40
C SER A 24 -39.22 -21.26 -28.80
N GLY A 25 -38.71 -21.97 -27.80
CA GLY A 25 -38.02 -23.24 -27.97
C GLY A 25 -37.54 -23.84 -26.68
N GLN A 26 -36.84 -24.95 -26.78
CA GLN A 26 -36.17 -25.63 -25.66
C GLN A 26 -34.70 -25.78 -25.94
N ILE A 27 -33.87 -25.58 -24.91
CA ILE A 27 -32.40 -25.71 -24.97
C ILE A 27 -32.01 -26.95 -24.17
N VAL A 28 -31.22 -27.82 -24.80
CA VAL A 28 -30.73 -29.08 -24.22
C VAL A 28 -29.24 -29.23 -24.47
N ASP A 29 -28.57 -30.13 -23.75
CA ASP A 29 -27.23 -30.60 -24.06
C ASP A 29 -27.24 -31.72 -25.14
N GLU A 30 -26.06 -32.23 -25.51
CA GLU A 30 -25.89 -33.32 -26.45
C GLU A 30 -26.53 -34.65 -26.00
N LYS A 31 -26.89 -34.77 -24.72
CA LYS A 31 -27.55 -35.94 -24.11
C LYS A 31 -29.05 -35.71 -23.91
N ASN A 32 -29.62 -34.63 -24.50
CA ASN A 32 -31.00 -34.19 -24.32
C ASN A 32 -31.38 -33.78 -22.89
N THR A 33 -30.40 -33.43 -22.03
CA THR A 33 -30.67 -32.87 -20.70
C THR A 33 -31.04 -31.40 -20.84
N PRO A 34 -32.14 -30.90 -20.25
CA PRO A 34 -32.50 -29.49 -20.32
C PRO A 34 -31.46 -28.56 -19.71
N ILE A 35 -31.14 -27.46 -20.41
CA ILE A 35 -30.22 -26.43 -19.93
C ILE A 35 -31.01 -25.22 -19.44
N GLU A 36 -31.00 -24.99 -18.15
CA GLU A 36 -31.64 -23.85 -17.51
C GLU A 36 -30.68 -22.63 -17.44
N TYR A 37 -31.26 -21.43 -17.42
CA TYR A 37 -30.52 -20.16 -17.34
C TYR A 37 -29.54 -19.90 -18.50
N ALA A 38 -29.70 -20.54 -19.63
CA ALA A 38 -29.01 -20.16 -20.87
C ALA A 38 -29.51 -18.77 -21.30
N SER A 39 -28.58 -17.91 -21.71
CA SER A 39 -28.88 -16.56 -22.21
C SER A 39 -29.20 -16.58 -23.67
N ILE A 40 -30.41 -16.10 -24.05
CA ILE A 40 -30.89 -15.96 -25.42
C ILE A 40 -30.95 -14.47 -25.76
N ILE A 41 -30.18 -14.03 -26.74
CA ILE A 41 -30.08 -12.63 -27.16
C ILE A 41 -30.42 -12.54 -28.63
N GLY A 42 -31.40 -11.70 -28.98
CA GLY A 42 -31.77 -11.35 -30.37
C GLY A 42 -31.14 -10.00 -30.73
N VAL A 43 -30.37 -9.98 -31.83
CA VAL A 43 -29.73 -8.79 -32.39
C VAL A 43 -30.18 -8.60 -33.86
N SER A 44 -30.02 -7.37 -34.39
CA SER A 44 -30.24 -7.13 -35.80
C SER A 44 -29.20 -7.87 -36.65
N PRO A 45 -29.58 -8.51 -37.77
CA PRO A 45 -28.62 -9.11 -38.69
C PRO A 45 -27.62 -8.11 -39.28
N LEU A 46 -28.01 -6.81 -39.35
CA LEU A 46 -27.19 -5.71 -39.90
C LEU A 46 -26.29 -5.04 -38.85
N ASP A 47 -26.66 -5.10 -37.56
CA ASP A 47 -25.88 -4.54 -36.44
C ASP A 47 -25.89 -5.51 -35.25
N THR A 48 -24.87 -6.34 -35.15
CA THR A 48 -24.74 -7.37 -34.12
C THR A 48 -24.26 -6.79 -32.76
N THR A 49 -24.02 -5.51 -32.66
CA THR A 49 -23.55 -4.86 -31.43
C THR A 49 -24.68 -4.43 -30.51
N LYS A 50 -25.90 -4.25 -31.07
CA LYS A 50 -27.07 -3.78 -30.34
C LYS A 50 -28.04 -4.91 -30.05
N THR A 51 -28.23 -5.23 -28.78
CA THR A 51 -29.29 -6.18 -28.34
C THR A 51 -30.64 -5.56 -28.52
N ILE A 52 -31.53 -6.27 -29.25
CA ILE A 52 -32.90 -5.87 -29.50
C ILE A 52 -33.83 -6.48 -28.44
N VAL A 53 -33.71 -7.79 -28.19
CA VAL A 53 -34.51 -8.57 -27.23
C VAL A 53 -33.63 -9.59 -26.52
N SER A 54 -33.99 -9.95 -25.27
CA SER A 54 -33.27 -10.97 -24.52
C SER A 54 -34.17 -11.74 -23.56
N ALA A 55 -33.85 -12.99 -23.31
CA ALA A 55 -34.50 -13.87 -22.35
C ALA A 55 -33.50 -14.87 -21.76
N PHE A 56 -33.92 -15.60 -20.72
CA PHE A 56 -33.23 -16.78 -20.21
C PHE A 56 -34.11 -18.01 -20.31
N SER A 57 -33.50 -19.16 -20.53
CA SER A 57 -34.21 -20.43 -20.42
C SER A 57 -34.63 -20.67 -18.96
N LYS A 58 -35.85 -21.19 -18.79
CA LYS A 58 -36.49 -21.50 -17.51
C LYS A 58 -36.37 -22.99 -17.19
N GLU A 59 -37.04 -23.40 -16.14
CA GLU A 59 -37.13 -24.79 -15.74
C GLU A 59 -37.53 -25.68 -16.93
N GLY A 60 -36.83 -26.80 -17.08
CA GLY A 60 -36.96 -27.66 -18.24
C GLY A 60 -36.33 -27.16 -19.55
N GLY A 61 -35.49 -26.10 -19.50
CA GLY A 61 -34.76 -25.55 -20.64
C GLY A 61 -35.60 -24.71 -21.61
N TYR A 62 -36.89 -24.46 -21.31
CA TYR A 62 -37.79 -23.70 -22.19
C TYR A 62 -37.53 -22.20 -22.13
N PHE A 63 -37.62 -21.52 -23.26
CA PHE A 63 -37.55 -20.05 -23.35
C PHE A 63 -38.64 -19.47 -24.23
N VAL A 64 -39.02 -18.24 -23.94
CA VAL A 64 -39.90 -17.41 -24.78
C VAL A 64 -39.27 -16.03 -24.84
N LEU A 65 -39.00 -15.56 -26.05
CA LEU A 65 -38.44 -14.27 -26.35
C LEU A 65 -39.54 -13.38 -26.93
N ASP A 66 -39.97 -12.38 -26.19
CA ASP A 66 -41.07 -11.48 -26.63
C ASP A 66 -40.57 -10.50 -27.70
N CYS A 67 -41.09 -10.64 -28.91
CA CYS A 67 -40.76 -9.83 -30.08
C CYS A 67 -41.91 -8.91 -30.50
N SER A 68 -42.91 -8.65 -29.65
CA SER A 68 -44.13 -7.90 -29.95
C SER A 68 -43.91 -6.50 -30.55
N LEU A 69 -42.79 -5.86 -30.21
CA LEU A 69 -42.37 -4.52 -30.71
C LEU A 69 -41.62 -4.59 -32.05
N HIS A 70 -41.29 -5.79 -32.57
CA HIS A 70 -40.44 -5.99 -33.76
C HIS A 70 -41.14 -6.88 -34.76
N LYS A 71 -42.36 -6.50 -35.16
CA LYS A 71 -43.20 -7.23 -36.12
C LYS A 71 -42.52 -7.29 -37.49
N ASN A 72 -42.40 -8.51 -38.02
CA ASN A 72 -41.78 -8.82 -39.31
C ASN A 72 -40.26 -8.66 -39.41
N ASP A 73 -39.54 -8.44 -38.30
CA ASP A 73 -38.09 -8.41 -38.29
C ASP A 73 -37.50 -9.83 -38.32
N THR A 74 -36.35 -9.95 -38.97
CA THR A 74 -35.47 -11.12 -38.84
C THR A 74 -34.45 -10.84 -37.76
N LEU A 75 -34.33 -11.75 -36.80
CA LEU A 75 -33.37 -11.60 -35.68
C LEU A 75 -32.28 -12.66 -35.77
N ARG A 76 -31.07 -12.25 -35.52
CA ARG A 76 -29.95 -13.16 -35.25
C ARG A 76 -29.95 -13.51 -33.77
N LEU A 77 -30.24 -14.78 -33.47
CA LEU A 77 -30.19 -15.30 -32.10
C LEU A 77 -28.78 -15.73 -31.76
N LYS A 78 -28.36 -15.36 -30.56
CA LYS A 78 -27.16 -15.82 -29.89
C LYS A 78 -27.56 -16.50 -28.59
N ILE A 79 -27.37 -17.83 -28.52
CA ILE A 79 -27.71 -18.63 -27.34
C ILE A 79 -26.41 -19.08 -26.70
N SER A 80 -26.19 -18.73 -25.40
CA SER A 80 -24.97 -19.04 -24.69
C SER A 80 -25.26 -19.51 -23.27
N CYS A 81 -24.52 -20.51 -22.82
CA CYS A 81 -24.50 -21.00 -21.45
C CYS A 81 -23.08 -21.35 -21.06
N ALA A 82 -22.77 -21.19 -19.76
CA ALA A 82 -21.42 -21.53 -19.22
C ALA A 82 -21.19 -23.05 -19.40
N GLY A 83 -20.04 -23.40 -20.00
CA GLY A 83 -19.71 -24.81 -20.30
C GLY A 83 -20.13 -25.31 -21.69
N TYR A 84 -20.78 -24.46 -22.49
CA TYR A 84 -21.28 -24.83 -23.83
C TYR A 84 -20.75 -23.85 -24.90
N LYS A 85 -20.62 -24.33 -26.15
CA LYS A 85 -20.33 -23.48 -27.30
C LYS A 85 -21.52 -22.58 -27.59
N THR A 86 -21.25 -21.33 -27.94
CA THR A 86 -22.31 -20.37 -28.29
C THR A 86 -22.98 -20.80 -29.62
N PHE A 87 -24.30 -21.00 -29.60
CA PHE A 87 -25.09 -21.30 -30.78
C PHE A 87 -25.61 -20.02 -31.43
N HIS A 88 -25.53 -19.95 -32.74
CA HIS A 88 -25.99 -18.81 -33.53
C HIS A 88 -26.98 -19.29 -34.62
N THR A 89 -28.12 -18.61 -34.75
CA THR A 89 -29.09 -18.84 -35.84
C THR A 89 -29.78 -17.54 -36.21
N VAL A 90 -30.42 -17.51 -37.35
CA VAL A 90 -31.20 -16.37 -37.82
C VAL A 90 -32.66 -16.87 -38.06
N VAL A 91 -33.60 -16.20 -37.40
CA VAL A 91 -35.02 -16.60 -37.42
C VAL A 91 -35.95 -15.38 -37.53
N ALA A 92 -37.17 -15.58 -38.01
CA ALA A 92 -38.20 -14.56 -37.97
C ALA A 92 -38.70 -14.33 -36.52
N ALA A 93 -39.20 -13.14 -36.22
CA ALA A 93 -39.64 -12.75 -34.87
C ALA A 93 -40.86 -13.56 -34.32
N ASN A 94 -41.48 -14.47 -35.14
CA ASN A 94 -42.57 -15.35 -34.77
C ASN A 94 -42.19 -16.83 -34.82
N HIS A 95 -40.89 -17.15 -34.79
CA HIS A 95 -40.39 -18.50 -34.98
C HIS A 95 -40.52 -19.37 -33.72
N THR A 96 -41.09 -20.58 -33.86
CA THR A 96 -41.09 -21.61 -32.81
C THR A 96 -40.19 -22.76 -33.23
N PHE A 97 -39.23 -23.10 -32.39
CA PHE A 97 -38.37 -24.27 -32.66
C PHE A 97 -39.11 -25.55 -32.31
N GLU A 98 -39.43 -26.35 -33.31
CA GLU A 98 -40.11 -27.64 -33.15
C GLU A 98 -39.21 -28.70 -32.49
N LYS A 99 -37.89 -28.59 -32.68
CA LYS A 99 -36.89 -29.48 -32.07
C LYS A 99 -36.08 -28.71 -31.04
N PRO A 100 -35.69 -29.37 -29.92
CA PRO A 100 -34.80 -28.77 -28.98
C PRO A 100 -33.49 -28.30 -29.63
N ILE A 101 -32.98 -27.17 -29.18
CA ILE A 101 -31.68 -26.64 -29.61
C ILE A 101 -30.62 -27.29 -28.73
N ALA A 102 -29.81 -28.18 -29.31
CA ALA A 102 -28.70 -28.81 -28.60
C ALA A 102 -27.48 -27.89 -28.59
N LEU A 103 -26.95 -27.60 -27.41
CA LEU A 103 -25.68 -26.91 -27.25
C LEU A 103 -24.57 -27.95 -27.09
N GLU A 104 -23.53 -27.84 -27.90
CA GLU A 104 -22.32 -28.66 -27.77
C GLU A 104 -21.54 -28.28 -26.53
N GLU A 105 -21.09 -29.27 -25.74
CA GLU A 105 -20.20 -29.00 -24.62
C GLU A 105 -18.90 -28.34 -25.14
N SER A 106 -18.55 -27.25 -24.55
CA SER A 106 -17.26 -26.60 -24.80
C SER A 106 -16.22 -27.15 -23.82
N VAL A 107 -15.36 -28.03 -24.29
CA VAL A 107 -14.13 -28.35 -23.62
C VAL A 107 -13.23 -27.09 -23.77
N ILE A 108 -13.59 -26.04 -23.05
CA ILE A 108 -12.70 -24.88 -22.95
C ILE A 108 -11.49 -25.39 -22.20
N GLY A 109 -10.36 -25.48 -22.89
CA GLY A 109 -9.10 -25.81 -22.29
C GLY A 109 -8.90 -24.87 -21.08
N LEU A 110 -8.59 -25.43 -19.92
CA LEU A 110 -8.44 -24.80 -18.59
C LEU A 110 -7.58 -23.51 -18.58
N ASN A 111 -6.92 -23.19 -19.68
CA ASN A 111 -5.99 -22.07 -19.80
C ASN A 111 -6.65 -20.69 -20.09
N GLU A 112 -7.85 -20.62 -20.61
CA GLU A 112 -8.42 -19.36 -21.11
C GLU A 112 -9.35 -18.65 -20.11
N ILE A 113 -10.03 -19.38 -19.24
CA ILE A 113 -10.99 -18.81 -18.27
C ILE A 113 -10.29 -18.18 -17.06
N VAL A 114 -9.12 -18.66 -16.70
CA VAL A 114 -8.41 -18.28 -15.46
C VAL A 114 -7.65 -16.96 -15.60
N VAL A 115 -7.12 -16.68 -16.79
CA VAL A 115 -6.47 -15.41 -17.11
C VAL A 115 -7.48 -14.26 -17.20
N SER A 116 -8.78 -14.52 -17.41
CA SER A 116 -9.80 -13.48 -17.59
C SER A 116 -10.16 -12.72 -16.30
N ALA A 117 -10.09 -13.33 -15.11
CA ALA A 117 -10.45 -12.66 -13.86
C ALA A 117 -9.40 -11.59 -13.46
N TYR A 118 -8.11 -11.92 -13.58
CA TYR A 118 -7.04 -10.92 -13.36
C TYR A 118 -6.94 -9.89 -14.50
N LYS A 119 -7.20 -10.30 -15.76
CA LYS A 119 -7.21 -9.37 -16.90
C LYS A 119 -8.21 -8.21 -16.74
N GLN A 120 -9.26 -8.38 -15.94
CA GLN A 120 -10.27 -7.35 -15.68
C GLN A 120 -10.05 -6.61 -14.35
N ALA A 121 -9.22 -7.13 -13.44
CA ALA A 121 -9.01 -6.58 -12.11
C ALA A 121 -7.97 -5.46 -12.09
N ILE A 122 -7.00 -5.45 -13.03
CA ILE A 122 -5.89 -4.50 -13.07
C ILE A 122 -6.06 -3.50 -14.19
N THR A 123 -5.85 -2.24 -13.88
CA THR A 123 -5.87 -1.12 -14.84
C THR A 123 -4.64 -0.25 -14.65
N LEU A 124 -4.12 0.33 -15.75
CA LEU A 124 -3.14 1.41 -15.70
C LEU A 124 -3.80 2.66 -16.30
N ALA A 125 -4.16 3.59 -15.46
CA ALA A 125 -4.77 4.84 -15.87
C ALA A 125 -4.35 5.96 -14.92
N ASP A 126 -4.17 7.16 -15.46
CA ASP A 126 -3.75 8.34 -14.70
C ASP A 126 -2.46 8.11 -13.89
N GLY A 127 -1.54 7.28 -14.43
CA GLY A 127 -0.29 6.90 -13.77
C GLY A 127 -0.47 6.06 -12.50
N LYS A 128 -1.65 5.46 -12.32
CA LYS A 128 -1.98 4.58 -11.20
C LYS A 128 -2.23 3.17 -11.70
N ILE A 129 -1.67 2.20 -11.02
CA ILE A 129 -2.11 0.82 -11.15
C ILE A 129 -3.34 0.69 -10.25
N GLY A 130 -4.51 0.53 -10.85
CA GLY A 130 -5.77 0.30 -10.14
C GLY A 130 -6.05 -1.20 -10.04
N ILE A 131 -6.46 -1.67 -8.87
CA ILE A 131 -6.87 -3.05 -8.63
C ILE A 131 -8.29 -3.04 -8.06
N ASP A 132 -9.19 -3.68 -8.76
CA ASP A 132 -10.57 -3.90 -8.32
C ASP A 132 -10.60 -5.17 -7.45
N THR A 133 -10.75 -4.99 -6.14
CA THR A 133 -10.70 -6.10 -5.18
C THR A 133 -11.91 -7.01 -5.27
N GLU A 134 -13.04 -6.54 -5.80
CA GLU A 134 -14.23 -7.38 -6.00
C GLU A 134 -14.03 -8.43 -7.10
N LYS A 135 -13.12 -8.13 -8.06
CA LYS A 135 -12.73 -9.05 -9.12
C LYS A 135 -11.62 -10.01 -8.71
N LEU A 136 -10.95 -9.75 -7.57
CA LEU A 136 -10.03 -10.69 -6.95
C LEU A 136 -10.85 -11.70 -6.14
N ARG A 137 -10.57 -12.97 -6.31
CA ARG A 137 -11.16 -14.02 -5.47
C ARG A 137 -10.49 -14.02 -4.09
N LEU A 138 -10.84 -13.04 -3.26
CA LEU A 138 -10.35 -12.93 -1.90
C LEU A 138 -11.02 -13.99 -1.02
N GLY A 139 -10.26 -14.53 -0.06
CA GLY A 139 -10.84 -15.39 0.98
C GLY A 139 -11.61 -14.57 2.01
N ASN A 140 -12.52 -15.19 2.72
CA ASN A 140 -13.27 -14.54 3.79
C ASN A 140 -12.36 -14.01 4.92
N ASN A 141 -11.13 -14.55 5.02
CA ASN A 141 -10.14 -14.24 6.05
C ASN A 141 -8.97 -13.42 5.54
N ASP A 142 -8.96 -13.05 4.25
CA ASP A 142 -7.92 -12.18 3.72
C ASP A 142 -8.05 -10.81 4.39
N ASN A 143 -6.93 -10.24 4.81
CA ASN A 143 -6.83 -8.87 5.28
C ASN A 143 -6.21 -7.97 4.20
N VAL A 144 -6.14 -6.67 4.47
CA VAL A 144 -5.61 -5.70 3.50
C VAL A 144 -4.15 -5.97 3.15
N LEU A 145 -3.31 -6.45 4.10
CA LEU A 145 -1.93 -6.83 3.77
C LEU A 145 -1.85 -8.01 2.80
N ASP A 146 -2.77 -8.98 2.90
CA ASP A 146 -2.80 -10.10 1.96
C ASP A 146 -3.17 -9.64 0.54
N VAL A 147 -4.00 -8.60 0.41
CA VAL A 147 -4.25 -7.94 -0.88
C VAL A 147 -3.00 -7.23 -1.38
N LEU A 148 -2.28 -6.53 -0.49
CA LEU A 148 -1.05 -5.82 -0.85
C LEU A 148 0.06 -6.76 -1.30
N LYS A 149 0.22 -7.95 -0.69
CA LYS A 149 1.17 -8.98 -1.13
C LYS A 149 0.92 -9.47 -2.57
N ARG A 150 -0.31 -9.34 -3.06
CA ARG A 150 -0.72 -9.71 -4.43
C ARG A 150 -0.66 -8.54 -5.39
N ALA A 151 -0.44 -7.34 -4.88
CA ALA A 151 -0.50 -6.12 -5.67
C ALA A 151 0.79 -5.90 -6.48
N PRO A 152 0.70 -5.51 -7.76
CA PRO A 152 1.85 -5.28 -8.61
C PRO A 152 2.82 -4.25 -8.03
N GLY A 153 4.10 -4.60 -7.97
CA GLY A 153 5.18 -3.71 -7.51
C GLY A 153 5.21 -3.46 -6.00
N VAL A 154 4.34 -4.12 -5.22
CA VAL A 154 4.32 -4.03 -3.75
C VAL A 154 5.04 -5.22 -3.14
N VAL A 155 5.96 -4.95 -2.23
CA VAL A 155 6.62 -5.96 -1.40
C VAL A 155 6.26 -5.70 0.05
N VAL A 156 5.68 -6.69 0.70
CA VAL A 156 5.37 -6.68 2.14
C VAL A 156 6.35 -7.63 2.82
N SER A 157 7.26 -7.07 3.60
CA SER A 157 8.19 -7.83 4.46
C SER A 157 7.70 -7.84 5.91
N HIS A 158 8.47 -8.49 6.79
CA HIS A 158 8.18 -8.59 8.22
C HIS A 158 7.95 -7.21 8.88
N ASP A 159 8.69 -6.20 8.48
CA ASP A 159 8.77 -4.88 9.11
C ASP A 159 8.47 -3.69 8.19
N ALA A 160 8.22 -3.94 6.90
CA ALA A 160 8.05 -2.86 5.93
C ALA A 160 7.11 -3.21 4.77
N ILE A 161 6.53 -2.16 4.20
CA ILE A 161 5.88 -2.19 2.89
C ILE A 161 6.74 -1.33 1.96
N THR A 162 7.05 -1.83 0.78
CA THR A 162 7.73 -1.04 -0.25
C THR A 162 7.01 -1.14 -1.58
N VAL A 163 7.04 -0.05 -2.33
CA VAL A 163 6.58 0.01 -3.72
C VAL A 163 7.78 0.33 -4.59
N GLN A 164 8.19 -0.64 -5.41
CA GLN A 164 9.37 -0.52 -6.26
C GLN A 164 10.63 -0.06 -5.48
N GLY A 165 10.82 -0.64 -4.29
CA GLY A 165 11.94 -0.35 -3.40
C GLY A 165 11.86 0.95 -2.59
N ASN A 166 10.76 1.72 -2.69
CA ASN A 166 10.53 2.92 -1.91
C ASN A 166 9.43 2.69 -0.86
N GLU A 167 9.54 3.32 0.29
CA GLU A 167 8.50 3.33 1.31
C GLU A 167 7.31 4.17 0.83
N PRO A 168 6.09 3.62 0.80
CA PRO A 168 4.92 4.34 0.31
C PRO A 168 4.21 5.12 1.41
N LEU A 169 3.61 6.24 1.04
CA LEU A 169 2.51 6.81 1.80
C LEU A 169 1.26 5.95 1.63
N VAL A 170 0.66 5.53 2.72
CA VAL A 170 -0.65 4.87 2.69
C VAL A 170 -1.75 5.90 2.91
N VAL A 171 -2.73 5.88 2.01
CA VAL A 171 -3.91 6.75 2.04
C VAL A 171 -5.15 5.86 2.10
N ILE A 172 -6.02 6.06 3.06
CA ILE A 172 -7.26 5.30 3.21
C ILE A 172 -8.43 6.27 3.07
N ASP A 173 -9.28 6.05 2.07
CA ASP A 173 -10.43 6.90 1.73
C ASP A 173 -10.07 8.40 1.62
N GLY A 174 -8.90 8.69 1.03
CA GLY A 174 -8.38 10.04 0.86
C GLY A 174 -7.56 10.57 2.05
N VAL A 175 -7.56 9.89 3.19
CA VAL A 175 -6.86 10.32 4.40
C VAL A 175 -5.46 9.71 4.47
N LYS A 176 -4.45 10.56 4.56
CA LYS A 176 -3.03 10.15 4.68
C LYS A 176 -2.77 9.54 6.06
N GLN A 177 -2.27 8.30 6.09
CA GLN A 177 -1.94 7.61 7.34
C GLN A 177 -0.52 7.98 7.76
N ARG A 178 -0.40 8.79 8.80
CA ARG A 178 0.88 9.30 9.33
C ARG A 178 1.18 8.62 10.66
N MET A 179 1.52 7.34 10.59
CA MET A 179 1.88 6.54 11.75
C MET A 179 3.14 5.72 11.46
N PRO A 180 3.90 5.30 12.49
CA PRO A 180 5.06 4.45 12.30
C PRO A 180 4.73 3.16 11.53
N MET A 181 5.65 2.68 10.68
CA MET A 181 5.42 1.54 9.79
C MET A 181 4.93 0.29 10.53
N GLY A 182 5.49 -0.02 11.70
CA GLY A 182 5.06 -1.19 12.47
C GLY A 182 3.60 -1.13 12.93
N ILE A 183 3.09 0.07 13.24
CA ILE A 183 1.69 0.31 13.58
C ILE A 183 0.81 0.25 12.35
N LEU A 184 1.26 0.86 11.25
CA LEU A 184 0.57 0.80 9.96
C LEU A 184 0.37 -0.65 9.49
N LEU A 185 1.40 -1.48 9.58
CA LEU A 185 1.31 -2.91 9.28
C LEU A 185 0.27 -3.61 10.15
N THR A 186 0.27 -3.30 11.43
CA THR A 186 -0.69 -3.82 12.40
C THR A 186 -2.12 -3.38 12.07
N TYR A 187 -2.31 -2.09 11.79
CA TYR A 187 -3.59 -1.52 11.39
C TYR A 187 -4.11 -2.16 10.08
N LEU A 188 -3.27 -2.31 9.06
CA LEU A 188 -3.67 -2.96 7.80
C LEU A 188 -3.96 -4.46 7.96
N LYS A 189 -3.31 -5.14 8.92
CA LYS A 189 -3.65 -6.53 9.30
C LYS A 189 -5.02 -6.65 9.95
N SER A 190 -5.44 -5.64 10.73
CA SER A 190 -6.75 -5.64 11.39
C SER A 190 -7.91 -5.36 10.42
N MET A 191 -7.62 -4.85 9.22
CA MET A 191 -8.65 -4.52 8.23
C MET A 191 -9.00 -5.73 7.37
N PRO A 192 -10.24 -6.27 7.43
CA PRO A 192 -10.68 -7.33 6.52
C PRO A 192 -10.63 -6.88 5.06
N ALA A 193 -10.08 -7.70 4.17
CA ALA A 193 -10.03 -7.43 2.75
C ALA A 193 -11.41 -7.26 2.12
N ALA A 194 -12.44 -7.89 2.70
CA ALA A 194 -13.84 -7.74 2.30
C ALA A 194 -14.34 -6.29 2.36
N ASN A 195 -13.72 -5.46 3.22
CA ASN A 195 -14.05 -4.03 3.35
C ASN A 195 -13.40 -3.16 2.27
N LEU A 196 -12.44 -3.70 1.50
CA LEU A 196 -11.76 -2.97 0.44
C LEU A 196 -12.53 -3.08 -0.88
N LYS A 197 -12.73 -1.96 -1.56
CA LYS A 197 -13.35 -1.87 -2.89
C LYS A 197 -12.30 -1.81 -3.99
N ARG A 198 -11.31 -0.93 -3.82
CA ARG A 198 -10.24 -0.68 -4.79
C ARG A 198 -8.93 -0.37 -4.09
N LEU A 199 -7.87 -0.73 -4.75
CA LEU A 199 -6.50 -0.37 -4.39
C LEU A 199 -5.87 0.36 -5.57
N PHE A 200 -5.21 1.49 -5.32
CA PHE A 200 -4.42 2.19 -6.33
C PHE A 200 -2.97 2.33 -5.86
N ILE A 201 -2.06 2.02 -6.76
CA ILE A 201 -0.63 2.15 -6.53
C ILE A 201 -0.10 3.23 -7.45
N LYS A 202 0.46 4.27 -6.87
CA LYS A 202 1.23 5.30 -7.56
C LYS A 202 2.69 5.10 -7.21
N SER A 203 3.51 4.83 -8.18
CA SER A 203 4.94 4.60 -7.98
C SER A 203 5.80 5.85 -8.13
N MET A 204 5.17 6.99 -8.43
CA MET A 204 5.81 8.29 -8.58
C MET A 204 4.95 9.38 -7.94
N ALA A 205 5.58 10.29 -7.20
CA ALA A 205 4.91 11.42 -6.59
C ALA A 205 4.42 12.43 -7.65
N THR A 206 3.20 12.95 -7.47
CA THR A 206 2.65 14.05 -8.26
C THR A 206 3.04 15.42 -7.68
N ALA A 207 2.81 16.53 -8.39
CA ALA A 207 3.08 17.87 -7.89
C ALA A 207 2.40 18.18 -6.54
N GLU A 208 1.23 17.59 -6.30
CA GLU A 208 0.42 17.76 -5.07
C GLU A 208 1.02 17.06 -3.85
N ASN A 209 1.77 15.95 -4.03
CA ASN A 209 2.25 15.10 -2.93
C ASN A 209 3.76 15.19 -2.66
N ARG A 210 4.47 16.11 -3.31
CA ARG A 210 5.94 16.15 -3.28
C ARG A 210 6.58 16.69 -2.01
N LEU A 211 5.86 17.47 -1.22
CA LEU A 211 6.38 18.02 0.04
C LEU A 211 6.67 16.97 1.11
N SER A 212 5.98 15.86 1.05
CA SER A 212 6.13 14.81 2.07
C SER A 212 7.37 13.94 1.89
N GLY A 213 8.13 14.14 0.79
CA GLY A 213 9.31 13.31 0.49
C GLY A 213 8.99 11.91 -0.01
N GLU A 214 7.71 11.58 -0.15
CA GLU A 214 7.23 10.25 -0.50
C GLU A 214 7.39 9.99 -2.00
N ASP A 215 7.98 8.84 -2.34
CA ASP A 215 8.20 8.42 -3.72
C ASP A 215 7.03 7.66 -4.30
N ALA A 216 6.25 7.00 -3.45
CA ALA A 216 5.15 6.15 -3.83
C ALA A 216 3.93 6.37 -2.95
N THR A 217 2.75 6.00 -3.43
CA THR A 217 1.50 6.06 -2.66
C THR A 217 0.70 4.78 -2.89
N ILE A 218 0.19 4.21 -1.81
CA ILE A 218 -0.83 3.17 -1.81
C ILE A 218 -2.13 3.80 -1.35
N GLU A 219 -3.12 3.90 -2.24
CA GLU A 219 -4.43 4.45 -1.93
C GLU A 219 -5.44 3.30 -1.81
N LEU A 220 -6.02 3.13 -0.64
CA LEU A 220 -7.04 2.14 -0.31
C LEU A 220 -8.40 2.81 -0.31
N GLN A 221 -9.32 2.33 -1.12
CA GLN A 221 -10.72 2.76 -1.10
C GLN A 221 -11.56 1.67 -0.48
N THR A 222 -12.22 1.99 0.62
CA THR A 222 -13.11 1.05 1.28
C THR A 222 -14.50 1.04 0.64
N LYS A 223 -15.23 -0.05 0.85
CA LYS A 223 -16.63 -0.14 0.45
C LYS A 223 -17.44 0.80 1.31
N LYS A 224 -18.11 1.76 0.67
CA LYS A 224 -19.07 2.60 1.38
C LYS A 224 -20.28 1.76 1.75
N MET A 225 -20.64 1.72 3.01
CA MET A 225 -21.92 1.14 3.43
C MET A 225 -23.05 1.90 2.74
N GLN A 226 -23.87 1.22 1.96
CA GLN A 226 -24.95 1.88 1.19
C GLN A 226 -26.17 2.25 2.04
N THR A 227 -26.30 1.61 3.21
CA THR A 227 -27.44 1.77 4.13
C THR A 227 -26.96 1.96 5.56
N ARG A 228 -27.90 2.20 6.49
CA ARG A 228 -27.62 2.17 7.92
C ARG A 228 -27.07 0.80 8.32
N GLY A 229 -25.95 0.78 9.01
CA GLY A 229 -25.37 -0.50 9.45
C GLY A 229 -24.09 -0.29 10.24
N TYR A 230 -23.61 -1.39 10.78
CA TYR A 230 -22.32 -1.44 11.45
C TYR A 230 -21.58 -2.73 11.12
N ASN A 231 -20.28 -2.68 11.25
CA ASN A 231 -19.38 -3.84 11.21
C ASN A 231 -18.40 -3.68 12.38
N ILE A 232 -18.32 -4.68 13.24
CA ILE A 232 -17.37 -4.75 14.36
C ILE A 232 -16.51 -5.98 14.13
N SER A 233 -15.22 -5.82 14.13
CA SER A 233 -14.28 -6.95 14.09
C SER A 233 -13.28 -6.83 15.21
N ASN A 234 -12.99 -7.96 15.86
CA ASN A 234 -11.94 -8.09 16.85
C ASN A 234 -10.95 -9.14 16.38
N THR A 235 -9.65 -8.83 16.47
CA THR A 235 -8.58 -9.75 16.11
C THR A 235 -7.58 -9.87 17.25
N ILE A 236 -7.44 -11.06 17.77
CA ILE A 236 -6.44 -11.42 18.78
C ILE A 236 -5.35 -12.24 18.08
N HIS A 237 -4.09 -11.96 18.37
CA HIS A 237 -2.99 -12.76 17.86
C HIS A 237 -1.92 -13.02 18.93
N GLY A 238 -1.37 -14.22 18.90
CA GLY A 238 -0.19 -14.62 19.66
C GLY A 238 0.93 -15.02 18.71
N THR A 239 2.15 -14.59 18.99
CA THR A 239 3.34 -14.94 18.21
C THR A 239 4.42 -15.45 19.16
N LEU A 240 4.86 -16.67 18.91
CA LEU A 240 6.04 -17.25 19.55
C LEU A 240 7.23 -17.02 18.62
N LEU A 241 8.27 -16.37 19.15
CA LEU A 241 9.50 -16.09 18.42
C LEU A 241 10.63 -16.98 18.98
N ARG A 242 11.71 -17.07 18.22
CA ARG A 242 12.93 -17.76 18.66
C ARG A 242 13.39 -17.25 20.03
N ASN A 243 14.13 -18.07 20.77
CA ASN A 243 14.72 -17.77 22.09
C ASN A 243 13.68 -17.42 23.17
N ASN A 244 12.47 -18.01 23.14
CA ASN A 244 11.39 -17.74 24.08
C ASN A 244 10.99 -16.25 24.12
N ALA A 245 11.12 -15.55 23.01
CA ALA A 245 10.53 -14.24 22.82
C ALA A 245 9.06 -14.40 22.43
N PHE A 246 8.24 -13.40 22.72
CA PHE A 246 6.83 -13.44 22.37
C PHE A 246 6.31 -12.06 21.98
N ARG A 247 5.19 -12.09 21.24
CA ARG A 247 4.37 -10.91 20.94
C ARG A 247 2.93 -11.34 20.98
N TRP A 248 2.07 -10.58 21.62
CA TRP A 248 0.64 -10.72 21.50
C TRP A 248 -0.01 -9.37 21.30
N GLY A 249 -1.21 -9.35 20.71
CA GLY A 249 -1.95 -8.12 20.51
C GLY A 249 -3.42 -8.39 20.28
N ASP A 250 -4.21 -7.39 20.59
CA ASP A 250 -5.65 -7.36 20.44
C ASP A 250 -6.06 -6.06 19.72
N TYR A 251 -6.89 -6.18 18.69
CA TYR A 251 -7.36 -5.07 17.88
C TYR A 251 -8.87 -5.14 17.71
N ILE A 252 -9.53 -4.01 17.90
CA ILE A 252 -10.94 -3.83 17.59
C ILE A 252 -11.09 -2.79 16.49
N ASP A 253 -11.85 -3.12 15.45
CA ASP A 253 -12.24 -2.21 14.37
C ASP A 253 -13.76 -2.12 14.33
N ILE A 254 -14.27 -0.91 14.42
CA ILE A 254 -15.70 -0.60 14.40
C ILE A 254 -15.94 0.32 13.21
N ARG A 255 -16.86 -0.05 12.34
CA ARG A 255 -17.32 0.78 11.22
C ARG A 255 -18.81 0.95 11.32
N ALA A 256 -19.29 2.16 11.15
CA ALA A 256 -20.70 2.44 11.19
C ALA A 256 -21.09 3.52 10.17
N ARG A 257 -22.33 3.45 9.71
CA ARG A 257 -22.97 4.48 8.92
C ARG A 257 -24.40 4.71 9.39
N HIS A 258 -24.76 5.97 9.54
CA HIS A 258 -26.12 6.39 9.80
C HIS A 258 -26.45 7.61 8.91
N GLY A 259 -27.26 7.40 7.88
CA GLY A 259 -27.59 8.46 6.92
C GLY A 259 -26.35 9.06 6.25
N ASN A 260 -26.13 10.34 6.44
CA ASN A 260 -25.02 11.11 5.86
C ASN A 260 -23.73 11.07 6.69
N LEU A 261 -23.74 10.45 7.85
CA LEU A 261 -22.58 10.27 8.71
C LEU A 261 -22.06 8.83 8.58
N SER A 262 -20.77 8.70 8.33
CA SER A 262 -20.06 7.42 8.34
C SER A 262 -18.74 7.56 9.07
N GLY A 263 -18.29 6.48 9.71
CA GLY A 263 -17.02 6.52 10.42
C GLY A 263 -16.47 5.13 10.69
N SER A 264 -15.20 5.11 11.08
CA SER A 264 -14.52 3.93 11.62
C SER A 264 -13.68 4.31 12.82
N ALA A 265 -13.67 3.46 13.81
CA ALA A 265 -12.79 3.56 14.97
C ALA A 265 -12.01 2.24 15.10
N THR A 266 -10.70 2.33 15.19
CA THR A 266 -9.83 1.18 15.43
C THR A 266 -9.00 1.46 16.66
N ALA A 267 -8.92 0.52 17.58
CA ALA A 267 -8.04 0.59 18.74
C ALA A 267 -7.26 -0.72 18.85
N GLY A 268 -6.05 -0.65 19.37
CA GLY A 268 -5.24 -1.84 19.56
C GLY A 268 -4.18 -1.68 20.62
N TYR A 269 -3.81 -2.83 21.15
CA TYR A 269 -2.73 -3.01 22.11
C TYR A 269 -1.79 -4.12 21.65
N VAL A 270 -0.49 -3.89 21.77
CA VAL A 270 0.55 -4.88 21.47
C VAL A 270 1.56 -4.94 22.60
N LYS A 271 1.73 -6.11 23.16
CA LYS A 271 2.82 -6.41 24.09
C LYS A 271 3.85 -7.31 23.43
N SER A 272 5.12 -6.99 23.57
CA SER A 272 6.18 -7.86 23.07
C SER A 272 7.38 -7.91 24.01
N LYS A 273 7.98 -9.09 24.10
CA LYS A 273 9.29 -9.30 24.69
C LYS A 273 10.19 -9.89 23.63
N LEU A 274 11.10 -9.06 23.13
CA LEU A 274 12.01 -9.41 22.04
C LEU A 274 13.41 -9.64 22.59
N LYS A 275 14.14 -10.58 21.99
CA LYS A 275 15.53 -10.83 22.28
C LYS A 275 16.35 -10.65 21.03
N SER A 276 17.45 -9.92 21.09
CA SER A 276 18.37 -9.73 19.98
C SER A 276 19.76 -10.15 20.37
N GLU A 277 20.49 -10.68 19.39
CA GLU A 277 21.89 -11.02 19.51
C GLU A 277 22.62 -10.36 18.34
N GLU A 278 23.78 -9.74 18.64
CA GLU A 278 24.66 -9.15 17.64
C GLU A 278 26.09 -9.56 17.96
N GLU A 279 26.86 -9.74 16.91
CA GLU A 279 28.27 -10.05 16.98
C GLU A 279 29.04 -9.12 16.06
N GLU A 280 30.04 -8.44 16.57
CA GLU A 280 30.92 -7.58 15.79
C GLU A 280 32.34 -8.12 15.84
N ARG A 281 32.98 -8.17 14.67
CA ARG A 281 34.38 -8.59 14.51
C ARG A 281 35.12 -7.52 13.73
N PHE A 282 36.28 -7.15 14.23
CA PHE A 282 37.17 -6.20 13.53
C PHE A 282 38.63 -6.36 13.96
N PRO A 283 39.57 -6.20 13.02
CA PRO A 283 40.98 -6.13 13.34
C PRO A 283 41.28 -4.80 14.04
N TYR A 284 42.06 -4.84 15.10
CA TYR A 284 42.55 -3.67 15.78
C TYR A 284 44.06 -3.88 16.11
N GLU A 285 44.94 -3.12 15.43
CA GLU A 285 46.38 -3.34 15.42
C GLU A 285 46.75 -4.74 14.97
N GLN A 286 47.38 -5.56 15.83
CA GLN A 286 47.74 -6.95 15.56
C GLN A 286 46.76 -7.96 16.17
N HIS A 287 45.62 -7.49 16.73
CA HIS A 287 44.65 -8.30 17.46
C HIS A 287 43.32 -8.37 16.73
N GLU A 288 42.55 -9.42 16.97
CA GLU A 288 41.15 -9.50 16.59
C GLU A 288 40.26 -9.11 17.77
N LYS A 289 39.39 -8.11 17.56
CA LYS A 289 38.35 -7.74 18.53
C LYS A 289 37.04 -8.33 18.18
N LEU A 290 36.39 -8.93 19.18
CA LEU A 290 35.07 -9.54 19.11
C LEU A 290 34.17 -8.91 20.17
N ILE A 291 33.04 -8.34 19.72
CA ILE A 291 32.00 -7.81 20.63
C ILE A 291 30.76 -8.67 20.46
N ASN A 292 30.33 -9.30 21.54
CA ASN A 292 29.08 -10.07 21.60
C ASN A 292 28.06 -9.27 22.41
N GLN A 293 26.95 -8.92 21.76
CA GLN A 293 25.82 -8.21 22.38
C GLN A 293 24.61 -9.09 22.47
N LYS A 294 23.98 -9.14 23.65
CA LYS A 294 22.66 -9.74 23.88
C LYS A 294 21.75 -8.72 24.53
N ALA A 295 20.57 -8.52 23.98
CA ALA A 295 19.61 -7.58 24.53
C ALA A 295 18.21 -8.18 24.60
N THR A 296 17.45 -7.76 25.61
CA THR A 296 16.02 -8.02 25.73
C THR A 296 15.29 -6.68 25.71
N ARG A 297 14.25 -6.59 24.90
CA ARG A 297 13.36 -5.42 24.81
C ARG A 297 11.95 -5.85 25.21
N ASP A 298 11.46 -5.31 26.32
CA ASP A 298 10.05 -5.34 26.70
C ASP A 298 9.39 -4.08 26.11
N LYS A 299 8.22 -4.26 25.47
CA LYS A 299 7.53 -3.17 24.79
C LYS A 299 6.03 -3.32 24.96
N ASP A 300 5.38 -2.24 25.36
CA ASP A 300 3.93 -2.04 25.39
C ASP A 300 3.57 -0.91 24.40
N ALA A 301 2.69 -1.17 23.44
CA ALA A 301 2.28 -0.19 22.47
C ALA A 301 0.76 -0.12 22.36
N TYR A 302 0.22 1.09 22.35
CA TYR A 302 -1.20 1.38 22.24
C TYR A 302 -1.44 2.28 21.04
N PHE A 303 -2.53 2.07 20.33
CA PHE A 303 -2.93 2.98 19.28
C PHE A 303 -4.44 3.09 19.17
N GLY A 304 -4.90 4.26 18.73
CA GLY A 304 -6.27 4.54 18.37
C GLY A 304 -6.33 5.32 17.05
N VAL A 305 -7.27 4.97 16.20
CA VAL A 305 -7.53 5.66 14.92
C VAL A 305 -9.02 5.90 14.80
N LEU A 306 -9.42 7.14 14.56
CA LEU A 306 -10.80 7.52 14.29
C LEU A 306 -10.88 8.24 12.95
N ASN A 307 -11.75 7.76 12.08
CA ASN A 307 -12.12 8.42 10.83
C ASN A 307 -13.60 8.72 10.85
N MET A 308 -14.00 9.93 10.49
CA MET A 308 -15.39 10.34 10.34
C MET A 308 -15.56 11.09 9.02
N SER A 309 -16.64 10.83 8.32
CA SER A 309 -17.03 11.54 7.11
C SER A 309 -18.51 11.92 7.21
N TRP A 310 -18.77 13.20 7.17
CA TRP A 310 -20.11 13.77 7.21
C TRP A 310 -20.42 14.50 5.91
N MET A 311 -21.54 14.13 5.28
CA MET A 311 -22.02 14.70 4.03
C MET A 311 -23.37 15.40 4.25
N PRO A 312 -23.39 16.59 4.92
CA PRO A 312 -24.63 17.30 5.17
C PRO A 312 -25.28 17.77 3.87
N SER A 313 -26.62 17.81 3.84
CA SER A 313 -27.38 18.17 2.65
C SER A 313 -27.16 19.63 2.18
N PHE A 314 -26.81 20.51 3.10
CA PHE A 314 -26.50 21.91 2.80
C PHE A 314 -25.11 22.14 2.19
N LEU A 315 -24.17 21.19 2.33
CA LEU A 315 -22.85 21.24 1.71
C LEU A 315 -22.81 20.32 0.50
N LYS A 316 -22.39 20.86 -0.65
CA LYS A 316 -22.10 20.03 -1.85
C LYS A 316 -20.72 19.36 -1.72
N GLY A 317 -20.57 18.50 -0.71
CA GLY A 317 -19.30 17.86 -0.40
C GLY A 317 -19.33 17.10 0.92
N SER A 318 -18.14 16.77 1.42
CA SER A 318 -17.94 16.07 2.70
C SER A 318 -17.01 16.84 3.63
N LEU A 319 -17.32 16.78 4.92
CA LEU A 319 -16.40 17.12 6.00
C LEU A 319 -15.81 15.83 6.53
N ASN A 320 -14.49 15.71 6.47
CA ASN A 320 -13.75 14.53 6.89
C ASN A 320 -12.92 14.91 8.11
N TYR A 321 -12.99 14.09 9.14
CA TYR A 321 -12.17 14.21 10.34
C TYR A 321 -11.38 12.93 10.54
N PHE A 322 -10.10 13.08 10.81
CA PHE A 322 -9.18 12.01 11.14
C PHE A 322 -8.44 12.35 12.41
N VAL A 323 -8.31 11.37 13.31
CA VAL A 323 -7.37 11.44 14.42
C VAL A 323 -6.74 10.07 14.62
N SER A 324 -5.44 10.06 14.88
CA SER A 324 -4.73 8.88 15.38
C SER A 324 -3.84 9.27 16.54
N TYR A 325 -3.80 8.43 17.55
CA TYR A 325 -2.91 8.54 18.69
C TYR A 325 -2.18 7.22 18.90
N TYR A 326 -0.90 7.33 19.15
CA TYR A 326 -0.01 6.19 19.35
C TYR A 326 0.89 6.44 20.54
N VAL A 327 1.10 5.41 21.35
CA VAL A 327 2.04 5.39 22.48
C VAL A 327 2.88 4.12 22.41
N ASP A 328 4.17 4.27 22.63
CA ASP A 328 5.16 3.20 22.72
C ASP A 328 5.96 3.36 24.00
N ASP A 329 5.83 2.42 24.92
CA ASP A 329 6.63 2.31 26.13
C ASP A 329 7.57 1.11 26.00
N SER A 330 8.87 1.35 25.98
CA SER A 330 9.81 0.26 25.81
C SER A 330 10.98 0.35 26.79
N ARG A 331 11.33 -0.82 27.33
CA ARG A 331 12.52 -1.00 28.17
C ARG A 331 13.44 -2.02 27.53
N ARG A 332 14.69 -1.63 27.31
CA ARG A 332 15.73 -2.51 26.76
C ARG A 332 16.84 -2.71 27.80
N LYS A 333 17.22 -3.97 28.01
CA LYS A 333 18.40 -4.33 28.80
C LYS A 333 19.36 -5.11 27.93
N GLY A 334 20.61 -4.71 27.88
CA GLY A 334 21.64 -5.33 27.05
C GLY A 334 22.91 -5.58 27.84
N LYS A 335 23.62 -6.63 27.43
CA LYS A 335 24.97 -6.95 27.91
C LYS A 335 25.88 -7.10 26.70
N GLU A 336 27.04 -6.49 26.77
CA GLU A 336 28.08 -6.53 25.73
C GLU A 336 29.36 -7.06 26.34
N ALA A 337 29.91 -8.12 25.75
CA ALA A 337 31.22 -8.67 26.11
C ALA A 337 32.24 -8.28 25.05
N TYR A 338 33.28 -7.62 25.45
CA TYR A 338 34.42 -7.21 24.61
C TYR A 338 35.56 -8.17 24.84
N ASN A 339 36.03 -8.79 23.78
CA ASN A 339 37.12 -9.77 23.80
C ASN A 339 38.22 -9.32 22.84
N THR A 340 39.47 -9.49 23.24
CA THR A 340 40.66 -9.37 22.38
C THR A 340 41.32 -10.74 22.33
N ASP A 341 41.53 -11.30 21.14
CA ASP A 341 42.08 -12.64 20.92
C ASP A 341 41.44 -13.71 21.80
N ALA A 342 40.09 -13.67 21.90
CA ALA A 342 39.27 -14.56 22.72
C ALA A 342 39.39 -14.37 24.26
N VAL A 343 40.15 -13.40 24.74
CA VAL A 343 40.25 -13.05 26.17
C VAL A 343 39.22 -11.93 26.47
N LEU A 344 38.45 -12.06 27.54
CA LEU A 344 37.50 -11.05 27.96
C LEU A 344 38.21 -9.80 28.51
N ASP A 345 38.07 -8.67 27.82
CA ASP A 345 38.62 -7.39 28.26
C ASP A 345 37.66 -6.64 29.18
N LYS A 346 36.40 -6.62 28.79
CA LYS A 346 35.39 -5.73 29.40
C LYS A 346 33.97 -6.28 29.21
N LEU A 347 33.16 -6.09 30.23
CA LEU A 347 31.69 -6.26 30.17
C LEU A 347 31.04 -4.88 30.27
N THR A 348 30.06 -4.64 29.43
CA THR A 348 29.22 -3.42 29.46
C THR A 348 27.75 -3.84 29.64
N GLU A 349 27.07 -3.23 30.57
CA GLU A 349 25.63 -3.37 30.76
C GLU A 349 24.94 -2.07 30.34
N ARG A 350 23.86 -2.21 29.60
CA ARG A 350 23.09 -1.09 29.09
C ARG A 350 21.62 -1.26 29.46
N GLU A 351 21.03 -0.21 30.00
CA GLU A 351 19.60 -0.10 30.20
C GLU A 351 19.08 1.15 29.49
N ILE A 352 17.99 0.98 28.70
CA ILE A 352 17.32 2.04 27.98
C ILE A 352 15.84 1.99 28.35
N ASN A 353 15.29 3.12 28.77
CA ASN A 353 13.86 3.36 28.88
C ASN A 353 13.48 4.41 27.83
N ASP A 354 12.51 4.10 27.02
CA ASP A 354 12.12 4.88 25.86
C ASP A 354 10.60 4.96 25.82
N TRP A 355 10.06 6.17 25.87
CA TRP A 355 8.63 6.44 25.80
C TRP A 355 8.37 7.44 24.68
N THR A 356 7.54 7.03 23.73
CA THR A 356 7.19 7.83 22.56
C THR A 356 5.70 7.97 22.45
N ASP A 357 5.20 9.16 22.21
CA ASP A 357 3.82 9.38 21.81
C ASP A 357 3.73 10.19 20.52
N LEU A 358 2.65 9.95 19.75
CA LEU A 358 2.41 10.64 18.49
C LEU A 358 0.90 10.84 18.27
N LEU A 359 0.50 12.10 18.17
CA LEU A 359 -0.84 12.53 17.78
C LEU A 359 -0.82 13.02 16.33
N SER A 360 -1.69 12.50 15.50
CA SER A 360 -1.95 13.05 14.16
C SER A 360 -3.44 13.32 14.00
N THR A 361 -3.80 14.53 13.61
CA THR A 361 -5.19 14.90 13.32
C THR A 361 -5.29 15.66 12.02
N ASN A 362 -6.43 15.54 11.33
CA ASN A 362 -6.72 16.26 10.10
C ASN A 362 -8.23 16.55 10.00
N ILE A 363 -8.56 17.77 9.65
CA ILE A 363 -9.93 18.19 9.28
C ILE A 363 -9.86 18.63 7.82
N GLU A 364 -10.77 18.12 7.00
CA GLU A 364 -10.79 18.37 5.57
C GLU A 364 -12.21 18.61 5.09
N TYR A 365 -12.40 19.69 4.35
CA TYR A 365 -13.56 19.84 3.47
C TYR A 365 -13.16 19.44 2.06
N LEU A 366 -13.94 18.55 1.46
CA LEU A 366 -13.80 18.11 0.08
C LEU A 366 -15.14 18.28 -0.64
N SER A 367 -15.19 19.12 -1.66
CA SER A 367 -16.39 19.28 -2.48
C SER A 367 -16.69 18.01 -3.29
N ALA A 368 -17.96 17.81 -3.68
CA ALA A 368 -18.39 16.62 -4.39
C ALA A 368 -17.63 16.45 -5.72
N ASP A 369 -17.25 15.21 -6.02
CA ASP A 369 -16.46 14.86 -7.22
C ASP A 369 -17.21 15.09 -8.55
N THR A 370 -18.54 15.18 -8.48
CA THR A 370 -19.43 15.49 -9.60
C THR A 370 -19.40 16.95 -10.05
N LEU A 371 -18.83 17.86 -9.23
CA LEU A 371 -18.80 19.28 -9.54
C LEU A 371 -17.71 19.60 -10.57
N LYS A 372 -18.02 20.54 -11.49
CA LYS A 372 -17.02 21.09 -12.45
C LYS A 372 -15.94 21.90 -11.73
N HIS A 373 -16.30 22.57 -10.64
CA HIS A 373 -15.45 23.37 -9.78
C HIS A 373 -15.33 22.66 -8.44
N GLN A 374 -14.16 22.20 -8.08
CA GLN A 374 -13.92 21.45 -6.86
C GLN A 374 -12.97 22.20 -5.96
N PHE A 375 -13.28 22.17 -4.67
CA PHE A 375 -12.47 22.78 -3.62
C PHE A 375 -12.09 21.73 -2.61
N LYS A 376 -10.85 21.80 -2.14
CA LYS A 376 -10.35 21.06 -1.00
C LYS A 376 -9.66 22.04 -0.07
N ILE A 377 -10.02 22.02 1.19
CA ILE A 377 -9.36 22.80 2.25
C ILE A 377 -9.11 21.82 3.39
N SER A 378 -7.90 21.77 3.89
CA SER A 378 -7.57 20.92 5.02
C SER A 378 -6.61 21.60 5.99
N TYR A 379 -6.78 21.25 7.25
CA TYR A 379 -5.85 21.55 8.32
C TYR A 379 -5.47 20.27 9.04
N GLY A 380 -4.17 20.04 9.19
CA GLY A 380 -3.62 18.90 9.92
C GLY A 380 -2.67 19.35 11.01
N LEU A 381 -2.63 18.59 12.10
CA LEU A 381 -1.65 18.71 13.18
C LEU A 381 -0.98 17.36 13.38
N LEU A 382 0.34 17.36 13.42
CA LEU A 382 1.17 16.27 13.91
C LEU A 382 1.92 16.77 15.13
N ALA A 383 1.79 16.10 16.26
CA ALA A 383 2.49 16.45 17.50
C ALA A 383 2.96 15.17 18.19
N GLY A 384 4.12 15.20 18.82
CA GLY A 384 4.63 14.06 19.53
C GLY A 384 5.81 14.40 20.43
N SER A 385 6.07 13.49 21.35
CA SER A 385 7.22 13.56 22.24
C SER A 385 7.95 12.21 22.29
N ASP A 386 9.21 12.27 22.68
CA ASP A 386 10.07 11.10 22.87
C ASP A 386 10.96 11.36 24.08
N ASP A 387 10.80 10.54 25.12
CA ASP A 387 11.57 10.58 26.34
C ASP A 387 12.48 9.35 26.40
N TYR A 388 13.77 9.59 26.27
CA TYR A 388 14.79 8.56 26.23
C TYR A 388 15.73 8.69 27.39
N ALA A 389 15.85 7.64 28.19
CA ALA A 389 16.81 7.54 29.30
C ALA A 389 17.69 6.32 29.09
N GLN A 390 19.01 6.53 29.09
CA GLN A 390 20.00 5.47 28.92
C GLN A 390 21.04 5.51 30.03
N THR A 391 21.37 4.33 30.55
CA THR A 391 22.51 4.10 31.42
C THR A 391 23.41 3.03 30.81
N VAL A 392 24.69 3.31 30.72
CA VAL A 392 25.72 2.39 30.23
C VAL A 392 26.77 2.28 31.33
N ASN A 393 26.96 1.09 31.90
CA ASN A 393 27.96 0.79 32.93
C ASN A 393 28.93 -0.25 32.39
N ASN A 394 30.22 -0.06 32.60
CA ASN A 394 31.20 -1.08 32.28
C ASN A 394 31.89 -1.67 33.52
N SER A 395 32.51 -2.83 33.35
CA SER A 395 33.22 -3.55 34.43
C SER A 395 34.47 -2.85 34.91
N LEU A 396 34.93 -1.77 34.22
CA LEU A 396 36.09 -0.94 34.59
C LEU A 396 35.69 0.27 35.46
N GLY A 397 34.41 0.36 35.87
CA GLY A 397 33.89 1.42 36.74
C GLY A 397 33.39 2.68 36.02
N ASN A 398 33.41 2.73 34.67
CA ASN A 398 32.87 3.87 33.92
C ASN A 398 31.38 3.78 33.78
N SER A 399 30.69 4.89 33.94
CA SER A 399 29.23 5.02 33.73
C SER A 399 28.93 6.22 32.85
N VAL A 400 28.05 6.01 31.84
CA VAL A 400 27.56 7.08 30.99
C VAL A 400 26.02 7.09 31.10
N ASN A 401 25.52 8.23 31.58
CA ASN A 401 24.06 8.47 31.64
C ASN A 401 23.67 9.50 30.60
N THR A 402 22.64 9.20 29.82
CA THR A 402 22.10 10.10 28.82
C THR A 402 20.58 10.16 29.00
N ASN A 403 20.07 11.35 29.32
CA ASN A 403 18.64 11.62 29.30
C ASN A 403 18.37 12.59 28.15
N LYS A 404 17.43 12.22 27.30
CA LYS A 404 17.08 12.98 26.11
C LYS A 404 15.56 13.13 26.06
N THR A 405 15.11 14.35 25.94
CA THR A 405 13.70 14.66 25.71
C THR A 405 13.56 15.37 24.37
N MET A 406 12.64 14.93 23.57
CA MET A 406 12.30 15.56 22.29
C MET A 406 10.80 15.84 22.27
N ASP A 407 10.43 17.02 21.83
CA ASP A 407 9.05 17.38 21.55
C ASP A 407 8.96 18.12 20.22
N GLY A 408 7.87 17.92 19.52
CA GLY A 408 7.67 18.59 18.26
C GLY A 408 6.24 18.63 17.81
N HIS A 409 5.93 19.66 17.02
CA HIS A 409 4.65 19.75 16.34
C HIS A 409 4.80 20.31 14.93
N ARG A 410 3.89 19.93 14.07
CA ARG A 410 3.78 20.41 12.68
C ARG A 410 2.36 20.71 12.34
N HIS A 411 2.09 21.94 11.93
CA HIS A 411 0.83 22.37 11.33
C HIS A 411 0.90 22.23 9.81
N ILE A 412 -0.14 21.72 9.21
CA ILE A 412 -0.25 21.48 7.76
C ILE A 412 -1.52 22.19 7.29
N ILE A 413 -1.37 23.15 6.39
CA ILE A 413 -2.49 23.89 5.82
C ILE A 413 -2.47 23.65 4.32
N GLU A 414 -3.57 23.17 3.77
CA GLU A 414 -3.69 22.90 2.33
C GLU A 414 -4.99 23.51 1.80
N ALA A 415 -4.90 24.19 0.67
CA ALA A 415 -6.05 24.63 -0.11
C ALA A 415 -5.81 24.29 -1.57
N GLN A 416 -6.81 23.72 -2.23
CA GLN A 416 -6.76 23.29 -3.61
C GLN A 416 -8.04 23.64 -4.33
N TYR A 417 -7.90 24.11 -5.56
CA TYR A 417 -8.98 24.28 -6.50
C TYR A 417 -8.73 23.42 -7.74
N THR A 418 -9.76 22.70 -8.20
CA THR A 418 -9.71 21.89 -9.42
C THR A 418 -10.87 22.25 -10.34
N LEU A 419 -10.54 22.60 -11.57
CA LEU A 419 -11.48 22.83 -12.66
C LEU A 419 -11.50 21.60 -13.58
N LYS A 420 -12.68 20.98 -13.72
CA LYS A 420 -12.89 19.83 -14.63
C LYS A 420 -13.64 20.25 -15.88
N ARG A 421 -13.12 19.90 -17.03
CA ARG A 421 -13.71 20.03 -18.35
C ARG A 421 -13.53 18.73 -19.13
N PRO A 422 -14.31 18.45 -20.17
CA PRO A 422 -14.23 17.17 -20.89
C PRO A 422 -12.83 16.85 -21.45
N LYS A 423 -12.10 17.86 -21.95
CA LYS A 423 -10.77 17.70 -22.55
C LYS A 423 -9.61 18.02 -21.60
N PHE A 424 -9.86 18.76 -20.52
CA PHE A 424 -8.81 19.13 -19.58
C PHE A 424 -9.27 19.18 -18.13
N VAL A 425 -8.36 18.88 -17.23
CA VAL A 425 -8.49 19.08 -15.79
C VAL A 425 -7.35 19.97 -15.35
N TYR A 426 -7.63 21.05 -14.68
CA TYR A 426 -6.65 21.97 -14.14
C TYR A 426 -6.76 22.02 -12.63
N THR A 427 -5.64 21.95 -11.95
CA THR A 427 -5.55 22.00 -10.49
C THR A 427 -4.51 23.03 -10.08
N VAL A 428 -4.88 23.91 -9.17
CA VAL A 428 -3.95 24.81 -8.49
C VAL A 428 -4.17 24.71 -7.00
N GLY A 429 -3.10 24.77 -6.23
CA GLY A 429 -3.20 24.71 -4.78
C GLY A 429 -1.95 25.19 -4.08
N ASN A 430 -2.10 25.39 -2.79
CA ASN A 430 -0.99 25.64 -1.89
C ASN A 430 -0.99 24.58 -0.78
N GLN A 431 0.20 24.34 -0.23
CA GLN A 431 0.38 23.46 0.92
C GLN A 431 1.54 24.00 1.74
N ASN A 432 1.25 24.36 2.97
CA ASN A 432 2.18 25.02 3.86
C ASN A 432 2.41 24.17 5.11
N TYR A 433 3.65 24.18 5.60
CA TYR A 433 4.07 23.52 6.83
C TYR A 433 4.72 24.53 7.76
N ILE A 434 4.30 24.48 9.01
CA ILE A 434 4.93 25.24 10.09
C ILE A 434 5.26 24.21 11.17
N SER A 435 6.55 24.04 11.44
CA SER A 435 7.03 23.02 12.37
C SER A 435 7.95 23.66 13.42
N LYS A 436 7.85 23.12 14.62
CA LYS A 436 8.81 23.37 15.69
C LYS A 436 9.23 22.03 16.26
N MET A 437 10.52 21.89 16.56
CA MET A 437 11.10 20.73 17.22
C MET A 437 12.13 21.19 18.23
N ASN A 438 12.10 20.60 19.41
CA ASN A 438 13.05 20.83 20.48
C ASN A 438 13.70 19.50 20.86
N GLU A 439 14.96 19.54 21.23
CA GLU A 439 15.70 18.44 21.84
C GLU A 439 16.49 19.00 23.02
N ASN A 440 16.38 18.36 24.16
CA ASN A 440 17.18 18.61 25.34
C ASN A 440 17.96 17.36 25.70
N VAL A 441 19.27 17.44 25.73
CA VAL A 441 20.14 16.28 26.03
C VAL A 441 20.95 16.58 27.30
N LYS A 442 20.68 15.82 28.35
CA LYS A 442 21.43 15.81 29.59
C LYS A 442 22.42 14.64 29.57
N SER A 443 23.66 14.92 29.16
CA SER A 443 24.78 13.96 29.15
C SER A 443 26.10 14.70 29.29
N LYS A 444 27.23 13.99 29.33
CA LYS A 444 28.57 14.57 29.41
C LYS A 444 28.85 15.63 28.34
N ASN A 445 28.27 15.44 27.13
CA ASN A 445 28.39 16.35 25.99
C ASN A 445 26.98 16.78 25.51
N GLY A 446 26.08 17.05 26.45
CA GLY A 446 24.71 17.42 26.16
C GLY A 446 24.60 18.81 25.55
N SER A 447 23.63 19.00 24.69
CA SER A 447 23.29 20.30 24.10
C SER A 447 21.79 20.42 23.87
N ASP A 448 21.28 21.64 24.04
CA ASP A 448 19.91 21.96 23.66
C ASP A 448 19.86 22.34 22.18
N PHE A 449 18.83 21.84 21.52
CA PHE A 449 18.56 22.14 20.13
C PHE A 449 17.10 22.56 19.97
N SER A 450 16.87 23.60 19.19
CA SER A 450 15.53 23.96 18.71
C SER A 450 15.56 24.28 17.24
N MET A 451 14.57 23.81 16.52
CA MET A 451 14.39 24.08 15.09
C MET A 451 13.00 24.61 14.81
N TRP A 452 12.94 25.65 14.03
CA TRP A 452 11.71 26.16 13.42
C TRP A 452 11.83 26.02 11.90
N GLU A 453 10.85 25.42 11.30
CA GLU A 453 10.76 25.25 9.85
C GLU A 453 9.43 25.82 9.35
N THR A 454 9.52 26.65 8.32
CA THR A 454 8.36 27.10 7.56
C THR A 454 8.58 26.76 6.09
N ILE A 455 7.67 25.98 5.50
CA ILE A 455 7.70 25.65 4.08
C ILE A 455 6.39 26.13 3.46
N MET A 456 6.51 26.99 2.46
CA MET A 456 5.39 27.47 1.65
C MET A 456 5.48 26.85 0.27
N GLY A 457 4.49 26.10 -0.16
CA GLY A 457 4.47 25.41 -1.45
C GLY A 457 3.25 25.81 -2.26
N LEU A 458 3.51 26.29 -3.49
CA LEU A 458 2.50 26.50 -4.50
C LEU A 458 2.66 25.46 -5.59
N TYR A 459 1.56 24.88 -6.08
CA TYR A 459 1.59 23.93 -7.19
C TYR A 459 0.47 24.19 -8.17
N MET A 460 0.77 23.86 -9.41
CA MET A 460 -0.20 23.79 -10.48
C MET A 460 -0.01 22.51 -11.28
N SER A 461 -1.10 21.95 -11.76
CA SER A 461 -1.06 20.78 -12.64
C SER A 461 -2.21 20.82 -13.64
N GLY A 462 -1.98 20.26 -14.82
CA GLY A 462 -2.97 20.13 -15.87
C GLY A 462 -2.94 18.75 -16.48
N LYS A 463 -4.12 18.17 -16.70
CA LYS A 463 -4.34 16.99 -17.53
C LYS A 463 -5.01 17.43 -18.80
N ILE A 464 -4.45 17.09 -19.95
CA ILE A 464 -4.97 17.36 -21.29
C ILE A 464 -5.17 16.04 -22.01
N LYS A 465 -6.37 15.78 -22.48
CA LYS A 465 -6.65 14.66 -23.37
C LYS A 465 -6.30 15.10 -24.80
N LEU A 466 -5.18 14.61 -25.31
CA LEU A 466 -4.73 14.88 -26.67
C LEU A 466 -5.55 14.12 -27.70
N THR A 467 -5.81 12.83 -27.40
CA THR A 467 -6.72 11.94 -28.11
C THR A 467 -7.57 11.14 -27.12
N GLN A 468 -8.39 10.21 -27.61
CA GLN A 468 -9.11 9.27 -26.74
C GLN A 468 -8.16 8.37 -25.94
N ASP A 469 -7.01 8.03 -26.53
CA ASP A 469 -6.05 7.08 -25.98
C ASP A 469 -4.76 7.73 -25.46
N LEU A 470 -4.57 9.04 -25.67
CA LEU A 470 -3.36 9.76 -25.28
C LEU A 470 -3.70 10.94 -24.37
N SER A 471 -3.12 10.96 -23.18
CA SER A 471 -3.28 12.05 -22.20
C SER A 471 -1.93 12.57 -21.75
N LEU A 472 -1.79 13.88 -21.71
CA LEU A 472 -0.61 14.59 -21.22
C LEU A 472 -0.93 15.22 -19.86
N TYR A 473 -0.03 15.03 -18.89
CA TYR A 473 -0.04 15.68 -17.60
C TYR A 473 1.18 16.54 -17.45
N LEU A 474 0.97 17.81 -17.18
CA LEU A 474 2.02 18.77 -16.88
C LEU A 474 1.76 19.34 -15.49
N GLY A 475 2.80 19.58 -14.75
CA GLY A 475 2.69 20.23 -13.45
C GLY A 475 4.01 20.81 -13.01
N ALA A 476 3.93 21.73 -12.10
CA ALA A 476 5.08 22.28 -11.40
C ALA A 476 4.70 22.60 -9.96
N ARG A 477 5.65 22.48 -9.08
CA ARG A 477 5.59 22.93 -7.70
C ARG A 477 6.77 23.81 -7.40
N THR A 478 6.53 24.96 -6.80
CA THR A 478 7.55 25.82 -6.23
C THR A 478 7.43 25.83 -4.72
N GLU A 479 8.56 25.81 -4.02
CA GLU A 479 8.63 25.78 -2.56
C GLU A 479 9.64 26.81 -2.08
N TYR A 480 9.23 27.59 -1.09
CA TYR A 480 10.10 28.40 -0.28
C TYR A 480 10.19 27.78 1.11
N ALA A 481 11.40 27.40 1.54
CA ALA A 481 11.66 26.87 2.87
C ALA A 481 12.56 27.84 3.65
N HIS A 482 12.17 28.09 4.89
CA HIS A 482 12.93 28.89 5.85
C HIS A 482 13.15 28.08 7.12
N TYR A 483 14.41 27.92 7.50
CA TYR A 483 14.84 27.22 8.69
C TYR A 483 15.52 28.19 9.65
N LYS A 484 15.24 28.03 10.93
CA LYS A 484 15.94 28.68 12.02
C LYS A 484 16.36 27.59 13.00
N TYR A 485 17.65 27.51 13.29
CA TYR A 485 18.25 26.56 14.23
C TYR A 485 18.79 27.30 15.40
N LEU A 486 18.61 26.77 16.61
CA LEU A 486 19.29 27.18 17.84
C LEU A 486 20.06 25.96 18.34
N VAL A 487 21.40 26.04 18.34
CA VAL A 487 22.31 25.00 18.82
C VAL A 487 23.24 25.63 19.81
N ALA A 488 23.27 25.15 21.04
CA ALA A 488 24.18 25.67 22.09
C ALA A 488 24.24 27.22 22.13
N ASN A 489 23.07 27.88 22.15
CA ASN A 489 22.88 29.33 22.14
C ASN A 489 23.29 30.07 20.86
N THR A 490 23.68 29.36 19.80
CA THR A 490 24.00 29.94 18.49
C THR A 490 22.81 29.81 17.54
N ILE A 491 22.38 30.93 16.97
CA ILE A 491 21.27 30.97 16.00
C ILE A 491 21.85 30.90 14.59
N SER A 492 21.40 29.91 13.81
CA SER A 492 21.67 29.81 12.37
C SER A 492 20.36 29.89 11.60
N ARG A 493 20.40 30.44 10.38
CA ARG A 493 19.23 30.56 9.49
C ARG A 493 19.61 30.09 8.09
N SER A 494 18.70 29.36 7.45
CA SER A 494 18.83 28.94 6.05
C SER A 494 17.55 29.21 5.30
N LYS A 495 17.67 29.56 4.02
CA LYS A 495 16.55 29.79 3.09
C LYS A 495 16.81 29.03 1.83
N GLU A 496 15.77 28.40 1.28
CA GLU A 496 15.87 27.58 0.08
C GLU A 496 14.68 27.83 -0.84
N TRP A 497 14.96 27.89 -2.13
CA TRP A 497 13.96 27.88 -3.17
C TRP A 497 14.12 26.63 -4.02
N ASN A 498 13.00 25.95 -4.27
CA ASN A 498 12.97 24.74 -5.08
C ASN A 498 11.84 24.84 -6.12
N VAL A 499 12.12 24.38 -7.34
CA VAL A 499 11.11 24.20 -8.38
C VAL A 499 11.15 22.74 -8.83
N ALA A 500 10.02 22.07 -8.80
CA ALA A 500 9.88 20.66 -9.08
C ALA A 500 8.87 20.44 -10.23
N PRO A 501 9.33 20.41 -11.50
CA PRO A 501 8.49 20.10 -12.63
C PRO A 501 8.05 18.64 -12.63
N TYR A 502 6.94 18.38 -13.31
CA TYR A 502 6.34 17.07 -13.49
C TYR A 502 5.76 16.96 -14.89
N LEU A 503 6.13 15.92 -15.60
CA LEU A 503 5.53 15.54 -16.87
C LEU A 503 5.17 14.05 -16.82
N ARG A 504 3.98 13.72 -17.30
CA ARG A 504 3.57 12.35 -17.55
C ARG A 504 2.77 12.27 -18.84
N LEU A 505 3.09 11.28 -19.65
CA LEU A 505 2.37 10.93 -20.85
C LEU A 505 1.77 9.54 -20.69
N ASP A 506 0.44 9.44 -20.70
CA ASP A 506 -0.27 8.16 -20.63
C ASP A 506 -0.80 7.82 -22.03
N TRP A 507 -0.44 6.65 -22.53
CA TRP A 507 -0.84 6.12 -23.82
C TRP A 507 -1.47 4.73 -23.69
N LYS A 508 -2.71 4.59 -24.12
CA LYS A 508 -3.43 3.33 -24.26
C LYS A 508 -3.37 2.87 -25.71
N ALA A 509 -2.27 2.21 -26.10
CA ALA A 509 -2.05 1.80 -27.49
C ALA A 509 -3.03 0.73 -27.96
N SER A 510 -3.53 -0.11 -27.05
CA SER A 510 -4.54 -1.14 -27.32
C SER A 510 -5.25 -1.59 -26.04
N ASN A 511 -6.21 -2.48 -26.18
CA ASN A 511 -6.84 -3.10 -25.00
C ASN A 511 -5.89 -3.99 -24.18
N ASN A 512 -4.75 -4.42 -24.75
CA ASN A 512 -3.77 -5.28 -24.11
C ASN A 512 -2.45 -4.56 -23.74
N PHE A 513 -2.28 -3.30 -24.16
CA PHE A 513 -1.07 -2.54 -23.90
C PHE A 513 -1.38 -1.09 -23.53
N SER A 514 -0.91 -0.68 -22.37
CA SER A 514 -0.93 0.71 -21.91
C SER A 514 0.46 1.08 -21.38
N SER A 515 0.89 2.30 -21.64
CA SER A 515 2.20 2.83 -21.23
C SER A 515 2.06 4.18 -20.56
N SER A 516 2.87 4.43 -19.54
CA SER A 516 3.02 5.74 -18.90
C SER A 516 4.49 6.11 -18.84
N LEU A 517 4.83 7.25 -19.43
CA LEU A 517 6.15 7.86 -19.35
C LEU A 517 6.14 8.95 -18.28
N TYR A 518 7.15 8.98 -17.41
CA TYR A 518 7.31 9.97 -16.34
C TYR A 518 8.65 10.69 -16.46
N LEU A 519 8.63 12.00 -16.33
CA LEU A 519 9.77 12.86 -16.08
C LEU A 519 9.44 13.70 -14.85
N THR A 520 10.16 13.49 -13.77
CA THR A 520 9.83 14.16 -12.52
C THR A 520 11.08 14.66 -11.80
N MET A 521 10.92 15.75 -11.09
CA MET A 521 11.95 16.31 -10.22
C MET A 521 11.38 16.53 -8.83
N LYS A 522 12.11 16.20 -7.79
CA LYS A 522 11.71 16.46 -6.41
C LYS A 522 12.90 16.81 -5.53
N ASN A 523 12.60 17.46 -4.41
CA ASN A 523 13.53 17.70 -3.33
C ASN A 523 13.28 16.69 -2.20
N THR A 524 14.33 16.06 -1.70
CA THR A 524 14.28 15.17 -0.54
C THR A 524 15.01 15.85 0.62
N ARG A 525 14.26 16.20 1.67
CA ARG A 525 14.80 16.84 2.87
C ARG A 525 15.26 15.81 3.89
N PRO A 526 16.30 16.10 4.68
CA PRO A 526 16.68 15.26 5.80
C PRO A 526 15.53 15.14 6.81
N GLY A 527 15.40 13.96 7.40
CA GLY A 527 14.49 13.78 8.55
C GLY A 527 14.99 14.54 9.78
N TYR A 528 14.10 14.98 10.65
CA TYR A 528 14.46 15.75 11.85
C TYR A 528 15.47 15.01 12.72
N PHE A 529 15.26 13.72 12.99
CA PHE A 529 16.18 12.91 13.78
C PHE A 529 17.62 12.89 13.22
N SER A 530 17.79 12.98 11.91
CA SER A 530 19.11 13.06 11.28
C SER A 530 19.79 14.42 11.49
N MET A 531 19.04 15.43 11.89
CA MET A 531 19.52 16.80 12.08
C MET A 531 19.79 17.14 13.55
N LEU A 532 19.26 16.36 14.50
CA LEU A 532 19.41 16.60 15.94
C LEU A 532 20.86 16.35 16.37
N PRO A 533 21.56 17.32 16.94
CA PRO A 533 22.99 17.21 17.24
C PRO A 533 23.32 16.41 18.51
N GLY A 534 22.30 16.00 19.27
CA GLY A 534 22.47 15.23 20.49
C GLY A 534 23.09 13.85 20.25
N ALA A 535 24.21 13.56 20.94
CA ALA A 535 24.85 12.26 20.85
C ALA A 535 24.01 11.17 21.54
N THR A 536 23.86 10.03 20.89
CA THR A 536 23.28 8.80 21.47
C THR A 536 24.36 7.75 21.55
N TYR A 537 24.77 7.35 22.75
CA TYR A 537 25.81 6.36 22.97
C TYR A 537 25.23 4.95 22.90
N TYR A 538 25.79 4.11 22.05
CA TYR A 538 25.48 2.68 22.01
C TYR A 538 26.32 1.89 23.00
N SER A 539 27.55 2.36 23.21
CA SER A 539 28.49 1.87 24.21
C SER A 539 29.45 3.03 24.55
N ASP A 540 30.40 2.78 25.43
CA ASP A 540 31.51 3.71 25.67
C ASP A 540 32.48 3.86 24.48
N ASN A 541 32.39 2.97 23.47
CA ASN A 541 33.23 2.95 22.27
C ASN A 541 32.46 3.24 20.97
N GLU A 542 31.15 3.51 21.05
CA GLU A 542 30.34 3.80 19.87
C GLU A 542 29.16 4.73 20.18
N TYR A 543 29.00 5.78 19.36
CA TYR A 543 27.87 6.70 19.45
C TYR A 543 27.37 7.11 18.06
N SER A 544 26.16 7.63 18.01
CA SER A 544 25.63 8.36 16.84
C SER A 544 25.35 9.81 17.19
N VAL A 545 25.51 10.68 16.20
CA VAL A 545 25.23 12.11 16.32
C VAL A 545 24.58 12.59 15.02
N GLY A 546 23.56 13.43 15.12
CA GLY A 546 22.95 14.02 13.92
C GLY A 546 23.77 15.19 13.37
N ASN A 547 23.28 15.79 12.28
CA ASN A 547 23.96 16.90 11.60
C ASN A 547 22.94 17.97 11.19
N SER A 548 22.91 19.06 11.94
CA SER A 548 21.99 20.19 11.70
C SER A 548 22.25 20.93 10.38
N PHE A 549 23.42 20.70 9.75
CA PHE A 549 23.84 21.35 8.50
C PHE A 549 23.60 20.48 7.25
N LEU A 550 22.84 19.41 7.37
CA LEU A 550 22.48 18.59 6.22
C LEU A 550 21.69 19.41 5.19
N LYS A 551 22.13 19.30 3.93
CA LYS A 551 21.46 19.93 2.80
C LYS A 551 20.51 18.95 2.13
N PRO A 552 19.38 19.40 1.58
CA PRO A 552 18.49 18.57 0.81
C PRO A 552 19.17 17.95 -0.42
N SER A 553 18.64 16.80 -0.84
CA SER A 553 19.04 16.10 -2.06
C SER A 553 18.01 16.34 -3.15
N MET A 554 18.47 16.72 -4.35
CA MET A 554 17.62 16.84 -5.52
C MET A 554 17.56 15.50 -6.27
N GLN A 555 16.36 15.07 -6.61
CA GLN A 555 16.11 13.82 -7.32
C GLN A 555 15.42 14.08 -8.66
N TYR A 556 15.96 13.50 -9.72
CA TYR A 556 15.44 13.50 -11.08
C TYR A 556 15.11 12.07 -11.47
N ASP A 557 13.86 11.81 -11.82
CA ASP A 557 13.40 10.51 -12.23
C ASP A 557 12.93 10.52 -13.69
N PHE A 558 13.41 9.56 -14.45
CA PHE A 558 12.85 9.14 -15.72
C PHE A 558 12.34 7.72 -15.58
N LYS A 559 11.09 7.44 -15.97
CA LYS A 559 10.50 6.11 -15.84
C LYS A 559 9.51 5.85 -16.98
N ILE A 560 9.55 4.63 -17.51
CA ILE A 560 8.51 4.06 -18.36
C ILE A 560 7.88 2.91 -17.61
N GLN A 561 6.56 2.92 -17.52
CA GLN A 561 5.76 1.86 -16.89
C GLN A 561 4.73 1.34 -17.87
N ASN A 562 4.73 0.04 -18.09
CA ASN A 562 3.86 -0.62 -19.06
C ASN A 562 2.94 -1.62 -18.36
N LEU A 563 1.68 -1.66 -18.80
CA LEU A 563 0.75 -2.72 -18.51
C LEU A 563 0.58 -3.56 -19.78
N LEU A 564 1.01 -4.82 -19.70
CA LEU A 564 0.96 -5.79 -20.79
C LEU A 564 -0.13 -6.82 -20.51
N PHE A 565 -0.85 -7.25 -21.53
CA PHE A 565 -1.87 -8.31 -21.44
C PHE A 565 -2.94 -8.05 -20.35
N LYS A 566 -3.15 -6.78 -19.95
CA LYS A 566 -4.05 -6.32 -18.88
C LYS A 566 -3.71 -6.77 -17.46
N HIS A 567 -2.56 -7.40 -17.23
CA HIS A 567 -2.19 -7.89 -15.89
C HIS A 567 -0.69 -7.85 -15.57
N VAL A 568 0.19 -7.89 -16.54
CA VAL A 568 1.65 -7.84 -16.31
C VAL A 568 2.10 -6.38 -16.28
N VAL A 569 2.74 -5.96 -15.20
CA VAL A 569 3.32 -4.61 -15.07
C VAL A 569 4.82 -4.71 -15.18
N VAL A 570 5.42 -3.97 -16.12
CA VAL A 570 6.88 -3.87 -16.30
C VAL A 570 7.28 -2.42 -16.28
N SER A 571 8.31 -2.08 -15.51
CA SER A 571 8.85 -0.73 -15.47
C SER A 571 10.36 -0.73 -15.68
N ILE A 572 10.85 0.31 -16.34
CA ILE A 572 12.28 0.63 -16.47
C ILE A 572 12.44 2.09 -16.15
N GLY A 573 13.49 2.44 -15.41
CA GLY A 573 13.73 3.83 -15.08
C GLY A 573 15.16 4.12 -14.67
N THR A 574 15.45 5.41 -14.65
CA THR A 574 16.69 5.96 -14.11
C THR A 574 16.35 7.01 -13.06
N ARG A 575 17.17 7.07 -12.04
CA ARG A 575 17.09 8.05 -10.95
C ARG A 575 18.46 8.66 -10.72
N LEU A 576 18.56 9.95 -10.92
CA LEU A 576 19.74 10.72 -10.55
C LEU A 576 19.43 11.51 -9.28
N ARG A 577 20.25 11.33 -8.26
CA ARG A 577 20.21 12.13 -7.03
C ARG A 577 21.49 12.94 -6.92
N SER A 578 21.37 14.24 -6.80
CA SER A 578 22.50 15.11 -6.45
C SER A 578 22.53 15.36 -4.94
N ASN A 579 23.72 15.55 -4.42
CA ASN A 579 23.92 15.90 -3.02
C ASN A 579 23.27 14.90 -2.04
N VAL A 580 23.48 13.60 -2.29
CA VAL A 580 22.92 12.52 -1.46
C VAL A 580 23.49 12.61 -0.06
N PHE A 581 22.62 12.49 0.94
CA PHE A 581 23.00 12.37 2.34
C PHE A 581 22.66 10.99 2.91
N GLY A 582 23.44 10.59 3.90
CA GLY A 582 23.26 9.33 4.62
C GLY A 582 24.33 9.18 5.69
N ASN A 583 24.22 8.12 6.46
CA ASN A 583 25.17 7.85 7.54
C ASN A 583 26.56 7.56 6.98
N THR A 584 27.55 8.23 7.58
CA THR A 584 28.97 7.96 7.41
C THR A 584 29.53 7.37 8.70
N TYR A 585 30.50 6.49 8.56
CA TYR A 585 31.13 5.74 9.65
C TYR A 585 32.53 6.30 9.87
N ASN A 586 32.77 6.82 11.07
CA ASN A 586 33.97 7.60 11.40
C ASN A 586 34.57 7.17 12.76
N ILE A 587 35.78 7.62 13.03
CA ILE A 587 36.46 7.44 14.30
C ILE A 587 36.87 8.85 14.77
N ASP A 588 36.58 9.18 16.01
CA ASP A 588 37.02 10.46 16.61
C ASP A 588 38.47 10.44 17.08
N ASN A 589 38.92 11.55 17.65
CA ASN A 589 40.31 11.71 18.10
C ASN A 589 40.68 10.78 19.28
N ASP A 590 39.67 10.34 20.04
CA ASP A 590 39.85 9.43 21.18
C ASP A 590 39.74 7.94 20.74
N GLY A 591 39.63 7.68 19.43
CA GLY A 591 39.47 6.32 18.87
C GLY A 591 38.08 5.74 18.99
N VAL A 592 37.09 6.54 19.41
CA VAL A 592 35.67 6.09 19.53
C VAL A 592 35.00 6.12 18.16
N ARG A 593 34.31 5.04 17.84
CA ARG A 593 33.57 4.95 16.60
C ARG A 593 32.29 5.79 16.67
N TYR A 594 31.98 6.52 15.59
CA TYR A 594 30.72 7.22 15.53
C TYR A 594 30.09 7.22 14.14
N THR A 595 28.77 7.34 14.15
CA THR A 595 27.95 7.46 12.95
C THR A 595 27.39 8.88 12.89
N LYS A 596 27.55 9.52 11.71
CA LYS A 596 27.05 10.88 11.47
C LYS A 596 26.44 10.96 10.07
N PRO A 597 25.22 11.47 9.90
CA PRO A 597 24.67 11.72 8.57
C PRO A 597 25.39 12.92 7.91
N GLN A 598 25.82 12.74 6.67
CA GLN A 598 26.54 13.76 5.88
C GLN A 598 26.08 13.73 4.43
N ASN A 599 26.21 14.87 3.71
CA ASN A 599 26.08 14.89 2.26
C ASN A 599 27.42 14.42 1.67
N TYR A 600 27.42 13.37 0.84
CA TYR A 600 28.66 12.71 0.46
C TYR A 600 28.85 12.37 -1.01
N ALA A 601 27.77 12.38 -1.86
CA ALA A 601 27.90 11.96 -3.25
C ALA A 601 26.74 12.42 -4.13
N ASN A 602 26.91 12.24 -5.43
CA ASN A 602 25.81 12.08 -6.38
C ASN A 602 25.59 10.59 -6.68
N LEU A 603 24.36 10.18 -6.91
CA LEU A 603 23.96 8.79 -7.11
C LEU A 603 23.13 8.64 -8.38
N LEU A 604 23.62 7.83 -9.32
CA LEU A 604 22.84 7.33 -10.44
C LEU A 604 22.32 5.93 -10.11
N SER A 605 21.02 5.74 -10.25
CA SER A 605 20.36 4.43 -10.10
C SER A 605 19.63 4.10 -11.40
N ILE A 606 19.97 2.99 -12.04
CA ILE A 606 19.22 2.41 -13.15
C ILE A 606 18.48 1.20 -12.60
N TYR A 607 17.19 1.09 -12.87
CA TYR A 607 16.37 0.01 -12.32
C TYR A 607 15.35 -0.51 -13.31
N ALA A 608 14.98 -1.76 -13.13
CA ALA A 608 13.86 -2.42 -13.82
C ALA A 608 13.07 -3.25 -12.82
N ASP A 609 11.76 -3.33 -13.02
CA ASP A 609 10.89 -4.21 -12.26
C ASP A 609 9.82 -4.87 -13.12
N ALA A 610 9.42 -6.07 -12.72
CA ALA A 610 8.33 -6.80 -13.32
C ALA A 610 7.43 -7.38 -12.24
N SER A 611 6.13 -7.27 -12.44
CA SER A 611 5.10 -7.89 -11.59
C SER A 611 4.14 -8.68 -12.46
N ILE A 612 4.03 -9.97 -12.18
CA ILE A 612 3.29 -10.96 -12.97
C ILE A 612 2.30 -11.65 -12.04
N PRO A 613 1.08 -11.11 -11.86
CA PRO A 613 0.03 -11.83 -11.18
C PRO A 613 -0.53 -12.94 -12.07
N PHE A 614 -0.87 -14.06 -11.46
CA PHE A 614 -1.44 -15.22 -12.18
C PHE A 614 -2.48 -15.94 -11.33
N SER A 615 -3.36 -16.67 -12.00
CA SER A 615 -4.39 -17.47 -11.37
C SER A 615 -4.63 -18.72 -12.18
N PHE A 616 -4.62 -19.88 -11.52
CA PHE A 616 -4.82 -21.20 -12.12
C PHE A 616 -5.92 -21.98 -11.39
N ILE A 617 -6.29 -23.16 -11.92
CA ILE A 617 -7.23 -24.10 -11.32
C ILE A 617 -8.56 -23.38 -10.98
N GLN A 618 -9.17 -22.73 -11.98
CA GLN A 618 -10.43 -21.98 -11.84
C GLN A 618 -10.39 -20.94 -10.71
N GLY A 619 -9.22 -20.31 -10.49
CA GLY A 619 -9.01 -19.29 -9.45
C GLY A 619 -8.76 -19.86 -8.05
N LYS A 620 -8.60 -21.17 -7.88
CA LYS A 620 -8.20 -21.77 -6.60
C LYS A 620 -6.73 -21.54 -6.28
N LEU A 621 -5.85 -21.56 -7.27
CA LEU A 621 -4.42 -21.24 -7.13
C LEU A 621 -4.16 -19.83 -7.67
N ASN A 622 -3.83 -18.90 -6.79
CA ASN A 622 -3.52 -17.51 -7.12
C ASN A 622 -2.08 -17.19 -6.72
N GLY A 623 -1.43 -16.35 -7.49
CA GLY A 623 -0.07 -15.93 -7.18
C GLY A 623 0.32 -14.62 -7.82
N SER A 624 1.46 -14.10 -7.39
CA SER A 624 2.11 -12.93 -7.96
C SER A 624 3.62 -13.11 -7.85
N LEU A 625 4.32 -13.02 -8.97
CA LEU A 625 5.78 -12.94 -9.03
C LEU A 625 6.18 -11.47 -9.16
N TYR A 626 7.04 -10.99 -8.28
CA TYR A 626 7.66 -9.68 -8.37
C TYR A 626 9.18 -9.83 -8.43
N LEU A 627 9.79 -9.12 -9.36
CA LEU A 627 11.24 -9.05 -9.54
C LEU A 627 11.65 -7.59 -9.68
N TYR A 628 12.71 -7.20 -8.99
CA TYR A 628 13.30 -5.87 -9.04
C TYR A 628 14.81 -5.98 -9.19
N LEU A 629 15.36 -5.25 -10.14
CA LEU A 629 16.78 -5.16 -10.42
C LEU A 629 17.22 -3.70 -10.39
N ARG A 630 18.37 -3.41 -9.77
CA ARG A 630 18.92 -2.07 -9.69
C ARG A 630 20.44 -2.08 -9.79
N ASN A 631 21.01 -1.13 -10.52
CA ASN A 631 22.43 -0.78 -10.49
C ASN A 631 22.64 0.58 -9.86
N LEU A 632 23.63 0.73 -8.99
CA LEU A 632 24.01 1.99 -8.35
C LEU A 632 25.41 2.40 -8.78
N SER A 633 25.55 3.67 -9.17
CA SER A 633 26.84 4.29 -9.47
C SER A 633 26.95 5.62 -8.74
N PHE A 634 28.05 5.80 -8.00
CA PHE A 634 28.32 7.00 -7.22
C PHE A 634 29.35 7.87 -7.91
N SER A 635 29.18 9.19 -7.83
CA SER A 635 30.06 10.20 -8.39
C SER A 635 30.14 11.42 -7.47
N HIS A 636 31.09 12.34 -7.73
CA HIS A 636 31.28 13.57 -6.93
C HIS A 636 31.34 13.29 -5.43
N LEU A 637 32.26 12.40 -5.05
CA LEU A 637 32.42 11.97 -3.66
C LEU A 637 33.09 13.07 -2.83
N ALA A 638 32.61 13.28 -1.62
CA ALA A 638 33.32 14.06 -0.61
C ALA A 638 34.47 13.21 -0.06
N TYR A 639 35.69 13.43 -0.55
CA TYR A 639 36.86 12.58 -0.26
C TYR A 639 37.40 12.71 1.16
N ASP A 640 37.08 13.79 1.84
CA ASP A 640 37.35 14.01 3.26
C ASP A 640 36.55 13.08 4.18
N VAL A 641 35.52 12.44 3.64
CA VAL A 641 34.54 11.63 4.39
C VAL A 641 34.61 10.13 4.02
N LEU A 642 35.19 9.76 2.86
CA LEU A 642 35.06 8.42 2.30
C LEU A 642 36.42 7.80 1.94
N PRO A 643 36.73 6.60 2.46
CA PRO A 643 37.92 5.86 2.06
C PRO A 643 37.85 5.37 0.61
N SER A 644 39.01 5.23 -0.02
CA SER A 644 39.17 4.92 -1.45
C SER A 644 38.80 3.50 -1.87
N THR A 645 38.49 2.61 -0.93
CA THR A 645 38.49 1.15 -1.12
C THR A 645 37.15 0.56 -1.61
N PHE A 646 36.08 1.35 -1.72
CA PHE A 646 34.78 0.81 -2.16
C PHE A 646 34.55 0.92 -3.65
N ASN A 647 33.87 -0.11 -4.20
CA ASN A 647 33.47 -0.11 -5.61
C ASN A 647 32.39 0.97 -5.84
N ARG A 648 32.74 2.00 -6.59
CA ARG A 648 31.93 3.21 -6.86
C ARG A 648 30.94 2.98 -8.00
N LYS A 649 31.13 1.95 -8.82
CA LYS A 649 30.36 1.68 -10.03
C LYS A 649 29.88 0.22 -10.03
N ASN A 650 28.82 -0.04 -10.77
CA ASN A 650 28.30 -1.39 -11.03
C ASN A 650 27.87 -2.18 -9.77
N ASN A 651 27.24 -1.49 -8.82
CA ASN A 651 26.65 -2.12 -7.65
C ASN A 651 25.28 -2.68 -7.98
N TRP A 652 25.23 -3.90 -8.46
CA TRP A 652 23.99 -4.60 -8.78
C TRP A 652 23.31 -5.11 -7.53
N PHE A 653 22.02 -4.93 -7.48
CA PHE A 653 21.14 -5.42 -6.44
C PHE A 653 19.86 -5.95 -7.09
N ALA A 654 19.44 -7.13 -6.68
CA ALA A 654 18.16 -7.72 -7.05
C ALA A 654 17.38 -8.14 -5.82
N ASN A 655 16.08 -8.01 -5.87
CA ASN A 655 15.17 -8.64 -4.94
C ASN A 655 13.96 -9.20 -5.68
N GLY A 656 13.29 -10.14 -5.06
CA GLY A 656 12.07 -10.70 -5.61
C GLY A 656 11.30 -11.47 -4.56
N ASN A 657 10.01 -11.59 -4.80
CA ASN A 657 9.13 -12.45 -4.02
C ASN A 657 8.14 -13.16 -4.95
N LEU A 658 7.75 -14.38 -4.55
CA LEU A 658 6.71 -15.15 -5.17
C LEU A 658 5.64 -15.42 -4.12
N TYR A 659 4.47 -14.82 -4.25
CA TYR A 659 3.33 -15.15 -3.40
C TYR A 659 2.46 -16.19 -4.10
N LEU A 660 2.20 -17.32 -3.44
CA LEU A 660 1.29 -18.37 -3.89
C LEU A 660 0.24 -18.62 -2.83
N SER A 661 -1.02 -18.69 -3.21
CA SER A 661 -2.15 -19.04 -2.34
C SER A 661 -3.04 -20.06 -3.02
N TYR A 662 -3.24 -21.20 -2.39
CA TYR A 662 -4.14 -22.25 -2.84
C TYR A 662 -5.36 -22.32 -1.92
N LYS A 663 -6.56 -22.22 -2.52
CA LYS A 663 -7.87 -22.26 -1.85
C LYS A 663 -8.65 -23.46 -2.33
N PRO A 664 -8.48 -24.64 -1.74
CA PRO A 664 -9.28 -25.82 -2.11
C PRO A 664 -10.77 -25.62 -1.88
N THR A 665 -11.13 -24.86 -0.81
CA THR A 665 -12.50 -24.50 -0.46
C THR A 665 -12.62 -23.01 -0.17
N ASP A 666 -13.83 -22.45 -0.12
CA ASP A 666 -14.04 -21.05 0.26
C ASP A 666 -13.65 -20.72 1.69
N ASN A 667 -13.58 -21.75 2.55
CA ASN A 667 -13.30 -21.59 3.98
C ASN A 667 -11.84 -21.89 4.35
N PHE A 668 -11.05 -22.49 3.46
CA PHE A 668 -9.68 -22.88 3.75
C PHE A 668 -8.71 -22.40 2.66
N ALA A 669 -7.62 -21.81 3.09
CA ALA A 669 -6.53 -21.39 2.20
C ALA A 669 -5.18 -21.73 2.83
N ILE A 670 -4.21 -22.08 1.99
CA ILE A 670 -2.80 -22.18 2.34
C ILE A 670 -2.02 -21.20 1.48
N PHE A 671 -0.94 -20.64 2.01
CA PHE A 671 -0.07 -19.78 1.23
C PHE A 671 1.41 -20.04 1.52
N ILE A 672 2.23 -19.68 0.55
CA ILE A 672 3.68 -19.66 0.65
C ILE A 672 4.21 -18.38 -0.02
N ASN A 673 5.21 -17.74 0.59
CA ASN A 673 5.79 -16.48 0.14
C ASN A 673 7.33 -16.51 0.26
N PRO A 674 8.05 -17.18 -0.65
CA PRO A 674 9.49 -17.06 -0.74
C PRO A 674 9.89 -15.64 -1.19
N PHE A 675 10.93 -15.12 -0.56
CA PHE A 675 11.48 -13.81 -0.79
C PHE A 675 13.01 -13.88 -0.78
N PHE A 676 13.67 -13.12 -1.66
CA PHE A 676 15.12 -13.01 -1.66
C PHE A 676 15.59 -11.57 -1.92
N LYS A 677 16.76 -11.25 -1.37
CA LYS A 677 17.57 -10.06 -1.68
C LYS A 677 18.99 -10.51 -1.96
N THR A 678 19.60 -9.98 -3.01
CA THR A 678 21.04 -10.19 -3.25
C THR A 678 21.86 -9.24 -2.37
N ARG A 679 23.18 -9.37 -2.44
CA ARG A 679 24.11 -8.42 -1.82
C ARG A 679 23.81 -6.99 -2.27
N ASN A 680 23.86 -6.04 -1.33
CA ASN A 680 23.70 -4.62 -1.59
C ASN A 680 24.96 -3.88 -1.10
N ASN A 681 25.63 -3.18 -1.99
CA ASN A 681 26.81 -2.38 -1.66
C ASN A 681 26.40 -0.89 -1.67
N LEU A 682 26.54 -0.26 -0.53
CA LEU A 682 26.50 1.18 -0.33
C LEU A 682 27.95 1.68 -0.16
N LEU A 683 28.17 2.99 -0.07
CA LEU A 683 29.54 3.53 -0.08
C LEU A 683 30.44 2.98 1.03
N GLN A 684 29.99 3.01 2.27
CA GLN A 684 30.77 2.51 3.43
C GLN A 684 30.13 1.27 4.05
N GLU A 685 29.03 0.76 3.48
CA GLU A 685 28.33 -0.40 4.00
C GLU A 685 28.10 -1.45 2.90
N ARG A 686 28.40 -2.69 3.21
CA ARG A 686 28.11 -3.84 2.37
C ARG A 686 27.20 -4.81 3.13
N ARG A 687 26.03 -5.05 2.59
CA ARG A 687 25.06 -5.98 3.17
C ARG A 687 25.05 -7.28 2.39
N LYS A 688 25.15 -8.40 3.09
CA LYS A 688 25.00 -9.73 2.48
C LYS A 688 23.56 -9.94 2.00
N GLY A 689 23.39 -10.77 0.97
CA GLY A 689 22.09 -11.19 0.52
C GLY A 689 21.38 -12.07 1.56
N THR A 690 20.06 -11.99 1.58
CA THR A 690 19.20 -12.78 2.47
C THR A 690 18.06 -13.41 1.68
N MET A 691 17.53 -14.51 2.19
CA MET A 691 16.32 -15.11 1.65
C MET A 691 15.44 -15.60 2.81
N SER A 692 14.13 -15.67 2.59
CA SER A 692 13.17 -16.19 3.56
C SER A 692 12.01 -16.85 2.84
N ILE A 693 11.35 -17.77 3.51
CA ILE A 693 10.13 -18.42 3.04
C ILE A 693 9.11 -18.31 4.17
N ASP A 694 8.06 -17.50 3.96
CA ASP A 694 6.94 -17.47 4.88
C ASP A 694 5.83 -18.38 4.36
N MET A 695 5.13 -19.07 5.26
CA MET A 695 4.03 -19.94 4.92
C MET A 695 2.92 -19.88 5.95
N GLY A 696 1.72 -20.28 5.57
CA GLY A 696 0.63 -20.31 6.52
C GLY A 696 -0.65 -20.88 5.96
N MET A 697 -1.64 -20.96 6.84
CA MET A 697 -2.99 -21.40 6.51
C MET A 697 -4.02 -20.50 7.18
N GLN A 698 -5.18 -20.43 6.56
CA GLN A 698 -6.33 -19.66 7.04
C GLN A 698 -7.57 -20.56 6.99
N TYR A 699 -8.38 -20.49 8.01
CA TYR A 699 -9.62 -21.28 8.11
C TYR A 699 -10.74 -20.45 8.70
N ALA A 700 -11.89 -20.35 8.01
CA ALA A 700 -13.13 -19.78 8.51
C ALA A 700 -14.10 -20.90 8.90
N LEU A 701 -14.82 -20.73 9.99
CA LEU A 701 -15.81 -21.72 10.42
C LEU A 701 -16.96 -21.82 9.38
N PRO A 702 -17.30 -23.01 8.86
CA PRO A 702 -18.30 -23.14 7.80
C PRO A 702 -19.71 -22.69 8.19
N LYS A 703 -20.11 -22.93 9.45
CA LYS A 703 -21.42 -22.55 10.00
C LYS A 703 -21.45 -21.11 10.51
N ASN A 704 -20.31 -20.58 10.92
CA ASN A 704 -20.18 -19.21 11.42
C ASN A 704 -18.95 -18.55 10.76
N LYS A 705 -19.15 -18.01 9.56
CA LYS A 705 -18.10 -17.33 8.77
C LYS A 705 -17.56 -16.08 9.45
N ASP A 706 -18.18 -15.66 10.55
CA ASP A 706 -17.75 -14.52 11.34
C ASP A 706 -16.49 -14.82 12.18
N ILE A 707 -16.15 -16.11 12.35
CA ILE A 707 -14.95 -16.55 13.07
C ILE A 707 -13.94 -17.15 12.09
N ALA A 708 -12.73 -16.63 12.15
CA ALA A 708 -11.62 -17.01 11.31
C ALA A 708 -10.33 -17.22 12.11
N PHE A 709 -9.56 -18.24 11.73
CA PHE A 709 -8.25 -18.55 12.29
C PHE A 709 -7.19 -18.45 11.21
N ALA A 710 -6.00 -17.96 11.59
CA ALA A 710 -4.83 -18.03 10.72
C ALA A 710 -3.60 -18.49 11.52
N LEU A 711 -2.85 -19.42 10.92
CA LEU A 711 -1.55 -19.85 11.38
C LEU A 711 -0.52 -19.40 10.36
N THR A 712 0.52 -18.70 10.81
CA THR A 712 1.61 -18.23 9.96
C THR A 712 2.95 -18.63 10.55
N ILE A 713 3.84 -19.15 9.74
CA ILE A 713 5.23 -19.46 10.08
C ILE A 713 6.09 -18.53 9.24
N GLU A 714 6.86 -17.64 9.89
CA GLU A 714 7.76 -16.70 9.23
C GLU A 714 9.21 -17.14 9.46
N ASP A 715 10.03 -17.06 8.41
CA ASP A 715 11.46 -17.41 8.39
C ASP A 715 11.81 -18.74 9.08
N PRO A 716 11.13 -19.88 8.77
CA PRO A 716 11.33 -21.15 9.47
C PRO A 716 12.78 -21.65 9.47
N PHE A 717 13.56 -21.25 8.48
CA PHE A 717 14.96 -21.66 8.33
C PHE A 717 15.96 -20.67 8.93
N ASN A 718 15.48 -19.58 9.57
CA ASN A 718 16.31 -18.54 10.21
C ASN A 718 17.37 -17.94 9.24
N GLN A 719 16.97 -17.61 8.03
CA GLN A 719 17.86 -17.14 6.97
C GLN A 719 17.92 -15.61 6.84
N LEU A 720 17.11 -14.87 7.61
CA LEU A 720 17.14 -13.40 7.63
C LEU A 720 18.25 -12.84 8.54
N LYS A 721 19.28 -13.62 8.84
CA LYS A 721 20.47 -13.12 9.53
C LYS A 721 21.12 -12.02 8.71
N GLY A 722 21.36 -10.87 9.34
CA GLY A 722 22.05 -9.75 8.74
C GLY A 722 23.57 -9.91 8.87
N GLU A 723 24.29 -9.80 7.77
CA GLU A 723 25.75 -9.64 7.80
C GLU A 723 26.09 -8.33 7.09
N HIS A 724 26.65 -7.40 7.84
CA HIS A 724 26.98 -6.04 7.42
C HIS A 724 28.48 -5.82 7.61
N LEU A 725 29.12 -5.34 6.58
CA LEU A 725 30.51 -4.89 6.63
C LEU A 725 30.50 -3.37 6.57
N TYR A 726 30.97 -2.72 7.64
CA TYR A 726 31.11 -1.26 7.74
C TYR A 726 32.58 -0.89 7.59
N ASN A 727 32.88 0.10 6.78
CA ASN A 727 34.22 0.61 6.59
C ASN A 727 34.40 1.96 7.28
N TYR A 728 35.28 1.99 8.29
CA TYR A 728 35.64 3.17 9.06
C TYR A 728 36.92 3.86 8.54
N GLY A 729 37.40 3.47 7.38
CA GLY A 729 38.59 4.00 6.74
C GLY A 729 39.89 3.32 7.19
N ARG A 730 40.17 3.24 8.49
CA ARG A 730 41.34 2.56 9.04
C ARG A 730 41.16 1.06 9.17
N PHE A 731 39.95 0.62 9.45
CA PHE A 731 39.57 -0.79 9.54
C PHE A 731 38.12 -1.00 9.15
N SER A 732 37.74 -2.26 8.95
CA SER A 732 36.35 -2.62 8.67
C SER A 732 35.77 -3.45 9.82
N VAL A 733 34.49 -3.22 10.13
CA VAL A 733 33.75 -3.95 11.15
C VAL A 733 32.74 -4.86 10.46
N THR A 734 32.81 -6.15 10.72
CA THR A 734 31.77 -7.11 10.34
C THR A 734 30.78 -7.23 11.48
N ARG A 735 29.53 -6.84 11.26
CA ARG A 735 28.42 -6.98 12.21
C ARG A 735 27.46 -8.06 11.75
N LEU A 736 27.28 -9.08 12.57
CA LEU A 736 26.29 -10.12 12.40
C LEU A 736 25.11 -9.81 13.30
N THR A 737 23.93 -9.66 12.71
CA THR A 737 22.69 -9.45 13.48
C THR A 737 21.81 -10.68 13.38
N PHE A 738 21.25 -11.12 14.51
CA PHE A 738 20.34 -12.25 14.61
C PHE A 738 18.95 -11.73 15.02
N PRO A 739 18.17 -11.20 14.05
CA PRO A 739 16.84 -10.68 14.36
C PRO A 739 15.90 -11.83 14.73
N ASN A 740 14.92 -11.56 15.61
CA ASN A 740 13.87 -12.50 15.95
C ASN A 740 12.81 -12.59 14.84
N THR A 741 13.21 -13.07 13.66
CA THR A 741 12.31 -13.21 12.50
C THR A 741 11.63 -14.57 12.45
N GLN A 742 12.31 -15.60 12.98
CA GLN A 742 11.76 -16.96 13.06
C GLN A 742 10.62 -17.00 14.07
N CYS A 743 9.40 -17.17 13.60
CA CYS A 743 8.24 -17.16 14.46
C CYS A 743 7.07 -18.02 13.95
N ILE A 744 6.24 -18.42 14.92
CA ILE A 744 4.93 -19.03 14.70
C ILE A 744 3.88 -18.06 15.25
N ARG A 745 2.94 -17.64 14.41
CA ARG A 745 1.84 -16.76 14.79
C ARG A 745 0.50 -17.47 14.63
N LEU A 746 -0.30 -17.42 15.66
CA LEU A 746 -1.71 -17.81 15.64
C LEU A 746 -2.57 -16.55 15.79
N SER A 747 -3.58 -16.39 14.95
CA SER A 747 -4.55 -15.31 15.09
C SER A 747 -5.97 -15.82 14.95
N MET A 748 -6.88 -15.18 15.67
CA MET A 748 -8.32 -15.39 15.63
C MET A 748 -8.97 -14.04 15.35
N THR A 749 -9.83 -14.00 14.35
CA THR A 749 -10.65 -12.82 14.02
C THR A 749 -12.11 -13.19 14.20
N TYR A 750 -12.86 -12.35 14.93
CA TYR A 750 -14.30 -12.42 15.08
C TYR A 750 -14.92 -11.15 14.49
N SER A 751 -15.93 -11.28 13.62
CA SER A 751 -16.58 -10.17 12.95
C SER A 751 -18.09 -10.26 13.09
N ILE A 752 -18.74 -9.17 13.49
CA ILE A 752 -20.20 -9.04 13.52
C ILE A 752 -20.59 -7.92 12.56
N SER A 753 -21.46 -8.20 11.61
CA SER A 753 -21.99 -7.19 10.72
C SER A 753 -23.51 -7.21 10.70
N ASN A 754 -24.12 -6.07 10.88
CA ASN A 754 -25.52 -5.84 10.57
C ASN A 754 -25.60 -4.97 9.32
N ASN A 755 -25.29 -5.56 8.17
CA ASN A 755 -25.65 -4.99 6.88
C ASN A 755 -27.16 -5.22 6.76
N GLY A 756 -27.97 -4.23 7.13
CA GLY A 756 -29.44 -4.32 7.00
C GLY A 756 -29.76 -5.03 5.71
N LYS A 757 -30.71 -5.99 5.75
CA LYS A 757 -31.08 -6.89 4.65
C LYS A 757 -30.82 -6.17 3.33
N GLN A 758 -29.92 -6.71 2.50
CA GLN A 758 -29.79 -6.23 1.14
C GLN A 758 -31.20 -6.26 0.56
N ILE A 759 -31.86 -5.11 0.52
CA ILE A 759 -32.94 -4.93 -0.42
C ILE A 759 -32.23 -5.23 -1.73
N LYS A 760 -32.64 -6.31 -2.40
CA LYS A 760 -32.34 -6.53 -3.80
C LYS A 760 -32.91 -5.32 -4.53
N VAL A 761 -32.16 -4.22 -4.52
CA VAL A 761 -32.35 -3.17 -5.50
C VAL A 761 -32.07 -3.91 -6.79
N ASN A 762 -33.11 -4.14 -7.59
CA ASN A 762 -32.95 -4.47 -8.99
C ASN A 762 -31.78 -3.63 -9.47
N LYS A 763 -30.69 -4.27 -9.86
CA LYS A 763 -29.59 -3.64 -10.56
C LYS A 763 -30.19 -3.13 -11.89
N ASN A 764 -30.81 -1.97 -11.85
CA ASN A 764 -30.70 -1.07 -12.97
C ASN A 764 -29.22 -0.73 -12.98
N GLU A 765 -28.46 -1.54 -13.69
CA GLU A 765 -27.17 -1.19 -14.23
C GLU A 765 -27.42 0.00 -15.17
N ASN A 766 -27.63 1.17 -14.60
CA ASN A 766 -27.34 2.39 -15.33
C ASN A 766 -25.85 2.35 -15.56
N ASP A 767 -25.53 1.81 -16.70
CA ASP A 767 -24.24 1.69 -17.30
C ASP A 767 -23.59 3.08 -17.29
N THR A 768 -22.80 3.37 -16.25
CA THR A 768 -22.01 4.59 -16.18
C THR A 768 -20.94 4.62 -17.27
N SER A 769 -20.77 3.55 -18.06
CA SER A 769 -19.92 3.54 -19.25
C SER A 769 -20.48 4.46 -20.36
N ARG A 770 -21.77 4.79 -20.34
CA ARG A 770 -22.38 5.78 -21.24
C ARG A 770 -21.99 7.23 -20.94
N PHE A 771 -21.46 7.52 -19.75
CA PHE A 771 -20.94 8.85 -19.40
C PHE A 771 -19.42 8.96 -19.58
N ALA A 772 -18.73 7.93 -20.01
CA ALA A 772 -17.34 7.91 -20.40
C ALA A 772 -17.23 7.90 -21.94
N LYS A 773 -17.88 8.88 -22.61
CA LYS A 773 -17.62 9.21 -24.01
C LYS A 773 -16.64 10.37 -24.05
#